data_cfc02158ce19b4c2089e26fe28b12173
#
_entry.id   cfc02158ce19b4c2089e26fe28b12173
#
_cell.length_a   1.000
_cell.length_b   1.000
_cell.length_c   1.000
_cell.angle_alpha   90.00
_cell.angle_beta   90.00
_cell.angle_gamma   90.00
#
_symmetry.space_group_name_H-M   'P 1'
#
loop_
_entity.id
_entity.type
_entity.pdbx_description
1 polymer ?
#
loop_
_entity_poly.entity_id
_entity_poly.type
_entity_poly.pdbx_seq_one_letter_code
_entity_poly.pdbx_strand_id
1 'polypeptide(L)'
;MTRKNFLKTMALFSASPLTLDRDLSEPQSEPVHKGASERSPLTLGNNQWQLGMKAGPGLQAELVHKPSGIVLAEGDYNYSLGTPSFPAPPGNIDSPRIIKLTGEFPGGIELQHEFRIPAEEPWVEEQITLTNHGSAVLALPCGRCGFVLPLTLEGGAVNGPLQSFKFTAVPYRREPKGNRTQYADYSLLQVLSEPRSSSLRGETPIKRLSNTVWTDMTGIIQTQYPAYASEGWILTDGRRGFLITKYSQQGMEWALLDRVRVNDGRDGLRWGGFGIFLGDPEHGAWIAPQQSHQFGVTRITACEGGIGEGFYTFRAEMESRGHGCPKGFNPPVHWNELYDNKLWELPHMGMSLPENRRKYYTLADMKQEAAKARDMGCEALYLDPGWDTLFASKIWDESRMGRMADFAAMLRQEYGLSLSLHTPLAGWCDPAAYARSIDRMNRDGSRVEMSLCGASRPYIEETRARLEVLARDGARFFMFDSTNYNGECWDPAHGHRVPSGREEHVSATNRLARLIHSRYPDVLIEMHDQMVGGSNFHYVPAYYGHRHGLAGEEGANAPGFDELWAFELWWEPMQDLISGHSIALYYYNLAYSLPLYLHSDMRKDNAQCLTFWWIASTCRHLGFGGTHADPQVQKAHQEAMATYRRLETFFKAGTFYGLDEMVHVHVHPTEPAAVINCFNLEDHQVKRRIELKPRKLGLEPRGPYQIRGATAHQEGDRYILEVEIPSYGHSLIEVRKA
;
A
#
# COMPACT_ATOMS: atom_id res chain seq x y z
N MET A 1 -12.87 -26.59 -14.20
CA MET A 1 -12.06 -25.39 -14.51
C MET A 1 -11.63 -24.84 -13.16
N THR A 2 -10.36 -24.86 -12.85
CA THR A 2 -9.86 -24.36 -11.57
C THR A 2 -9.97 -22.82 -11.53
N ARG A 3 -10.05 -22.23 -10.35
CA ARG A 3 -10.10 -20.79 -10.10
C ARG A 3 -8.95 -20.02 -10.76
N LYS A 4 -7.82 -20.69 -11.03
CA LYS A 4 -6.73 -20.22 -11.88
C LYS A 4 -7.20 -19.74 -13.27
N ASN A 5 -8.28 -20.31 -13.78
CA ASN A 5 -8.91 -19.89 -15.03
C ASN A 5 -9.91 -18.73 -14.86
N PHE A 6 -10.38 -18.46 -13.64
CA PHE A 6 -11.25 -17.33 -13.32
C PHE A 6 -10.47 -16.00 -13.46
N LEU A 7 -9.28 -15.93 -12.89
CA LEU A 7 -8.40 -14.77 -13.01
C LEU A 7 -7.89 -14.58 -14.45
N LYS A 8 -7.65 -15.68 -15.16
CA LYS A 8 -7.26 -15.62 -16.59
C LYS A 8 -8.34 -15.01 -17.49
N THR A 9 -9.62 -15.19 -17.17
CA THR A 9 -10.72 -14.64 -17.98
C THR A 9 -10.89 -13.13 -17.72
N MET A 10 -10.54 -12.64 -16.54
CA MET A 10 -10.52 -11.20 -16.24
C MET A 10 -9.37 -10.48 -16.97
N ALA A 11 -8.22 -11.15 -17.15
CA ALA A 11 -7.08 -10.59 -17.88
C ALA A 11 -7.26 -10.53 -19.41
N LEU A 12 -8.22 -11.27 -19.95
CA LEU A 12 -8.42 -11.36 -21.41
C LEU A 12 -9.21 -10.18 -22.01
N PHE A 13 -9.71 -9.26 -21.21
CA PHE A 13 -10.50 -8.12 -21.73
C PHE A 13 -9.74 -6.81 -21.87
N SER A 14 -8.42 -6.80 -21.66
CA SER A 14 -7.66 -5.53 -21.64
C SER A 14 -6.39 -5.48 -22.52
N ALA A 15 -6.20 -6.32 -23.51
CA ALA A 15 -4.97 -6.24 -24.32
C ALA A 15 -5.21 -6.34 -25.82
N SER A 16 -5.16 -5.21 -26.49
CA SER A 16 -4.68 -5.14 -27.89
C SER A 16 -3.25 -4.61 -27.86
N PRO A 17 -2.25 -5.32 -28.38
CA PRO A 17 -0.89 -4.82 -28.42
C PRO A 17 -0.71 -3.87 -29.60
N LEU A 18 -0.50 -2.60 -29.31
CA LEU A 18 0.10 -1.65 -30.26
C LEU A 18 1.61 -1.65 -30.04
N THR A 19 2.31 -2.28 -30.95
CA THR A 19 3.77 -2.15 -31.10
C THR A 19 4.10 -0.77 -31.64
N LEU A 20 4.70 0.07 -30.83
CA LEU A 20 5.38 1.28 -31.27
C LEU A 20 6.86 1.19 -30.90
N ASP A 21 7.64 0.78 -31.91
CA ASP A 21 9.07 1.02 -31.92
C ASP A 21 9.32 2.52 -32.12
N ARG A 22 9.73 3.21 -31.07
CA ARG A 22 10.38 4.51 -31.18
C ARG A 22 11.60 4.54 -30.28
N ASP A 23 12.74 4.53 -30.92
CA ASP A 23 14.02 4.92 -30.36
C ASP A 23 13.93 6.36 -29.82
N LEU A 24 13.82 6.50 -28.50
CA LEU A 24 14.00 7.76 -27.81
C LEU A 24 15.43 7.80 -27.29
N SER A 25 16.36 8.21 -28.15
CA SER A 25 17.69 8.63 -27.73
C SER A 25 17.55 9.87 -26.80
N GLU A 26 18.24 9.81 -25.67
CA GLU A 26 18.36 10.98 -24.77
C GLU A 26 18.89 12.17 -25.58
N PRO A 27 18.35 13.40 -25.37
CA PRO A 27 18.91 14.59 -26.00
C PRO A 27 20.31 14.82 -25.45
N GLN A 28 21.30 14.84 -26.34
CA GLN A 28 22.66 15.20 -26.01
C GLN A 28 22.67 16.68 -25.56
N SER A 29 23.24 16.91 -24.38
CA SER A 29 23.42 18.25 -23.82
C SER A 29 24.38 19.07 -24.69
N GLU A 30 23.91 20.19 -25.22
CA GLU A 30 24.77 21.19 -25.82
C GLU A 30 25.70 21.82 -24.77
N PRO A 31 26.91 22.25 -25.15
CA PRO A 31 27.89 22.82 -24.23
C PRO A 31 27.43 24.17 -23.67
N VAL A 32 27.41 24.28 -22.36
CA VAL A 32 27.05 25.48 -21.59
C VAL A 32 28.02 26.63 -21.85
N HIS A 33 27.51 27.78 -22.26
CA HIS A 33 28.23 29.02 -22.34
C HIS A 33 28.77 29.46 -20.97
N LYS A 34 30.07 29.58 -20.85
CA LYS A 34 30.76 30.24 -19.71
C LYS A 34 30.48 31.74 -19.72
N GLY A 35 29.74 32.20 -18.72
CA GLY A 35 29.52 33.64 -18.53
C GLY A 35 28.37 34.00 -17.59
N ALA A 36 28.33 33.46 -16.39
CA ALA A 36 27.43 33.93 -15.34
C ALA A 36 28.22 34.30 -14.09
N SER A 37 27.97 35.51 -13.55
CA SER A 37 28.55 35.97 -12.29
C SER A 37 28.26 34.97 -11.16
N GLU A 38 29.25 34.64 -10.37
CA GLU A 38 29.08 33.75 -9.20
C GLU A 38 28.04 34.34 -8.23
N ARG A 39 26.96 33.66 -8.07
CA ARG A 39 25.88 34.02 -7.13
C ARG A 39 26.19 33.43 -5.75
N SER A 40 25.88 34.17 -4.68
CA SER A 40 26.05 33.69 -3.33
C SER A 40 25.12 32.46 -3.08
N PRO A 41 25.65 31.39 -2.46
CA PRO A 41 24.83 30.20 -2.15
C PRO A 41 23.75 30.53 -1.12
N LEU A 42 22.56 30.00 -1.35
CA LEU A 42 21.48 29.98 -0.36
C LEU A 42 21.73 28.81 0.60
N THR A 43 21.54 29.03 1.90
CA THR A 43 21.74 27.97 2.89
C THR A 43 20.54 27.89 3.81
N LEU A 44 20.06 26.67 4.02
CA LEU A 44 19.01 26.32 4.95
C LEU A 44 19.52 25.23 5.88
N GLY A 45 19.17 25.30 7.17
CA GLY A 45 19.64 24.24 8.09
C GLY A 45 19.12 24.36 9.50
N ASN A 46 19.33 23.27 10.26
CA ASN A 46 19.09 23.18 11.70
C ASN A 46 20.25 22.44 12.38
N ASN A 47 20.06 21.88 13.56
CA ASN A 47 21.08 21.08 14.26
C ASN A 47 21.36 19.73 13.59
N GLN A 48 20.42 19.19 12.79
CA GLN A 48 20.54 17.90 12.11
C GLN A 48 21.00 18.04 10.66
N TRP A 49 20.50 19.03 9.94
CA TRP A 49 20.63 19.14 8.49
C TRP A 49 21.26 20.46 8.05
N GLN A 50 21.95 20.40 6.92
CA GLN A 50 22.38 21.57 6.16
C GLN A 50 22.12 21.30 4.69
N LEU A 51 21.39 22.22 4.04
CA LEU A 51 21.16 22.27 2.60
C LEU A 51 21.76 23.55 2.04
N GLY A 52 22.81 23.42 1.24
CA GLY A 52 23.40 24.49 0.44
C GLY A 52 22.88 24.44 -0.98
N MET A 53 22.53 25.57 -1.57
CA MET A 53 22.02 25.66 -2.93
C MET A 53 22.60 26.83 -3.70
N LYS A 54 22.88 26.60 -4.99
CA LYS A 54 23.31 27.65 -5.94
C LYS A 54 22.43 27.54 -7.18
N ALA A 55 21.57 28.53 -7.37
CA ALA A 55 20.71 28.62 -8.54
C ALA A 55 21.32 29.46 -9.64
N GLY A 56 21.15 29.06 -10.89
CA GLY A 56 21.69 29.71 -12.04
C GLY A 56 21.13 29.09 -13.32
N PRO A 57 21.95 28.78 -14.31
CA PRO A 57 21.65 27.78 -15.31
C PRO A 57 21.62 26.42 -14.60
N GLY A 58 20.43 25.98 -14.22
CA GLY A 58 20.24 24.82 -13.33
C GLY A 58 20.31 25.14 -11.83
N LEU A 59 20.18 24.12 -11.01
CA LEU A 59 20.27 24.16 -9.55
C LEU A 59 21.39 23.22 -9.11
N GLN A 60 22.34 23.72 -8.34
CA GLN A 60 23.30 22.91 -7.61
C GLN A 60 22.85 22.80 -6.16
N ALA A 61 22.94 21.61 -5.56
CA ALA A 61 22.53 21.34 -4.20
C ALA A 61 23.56 20.47 -3.48
N GLU A 62 23.79 20.77 -2.20
CA GLU A 62 24.56 19.94 -1.27
C GLU A 62 23.70 19.69 -0.03
N LEU A 63 23.42 18.44 0.27
CA LEU A 63 22.66 18.04 1.46
C LEU A 63 23.53 17.21 2.39
N VAL A 64 23.73 17.71 3.60
CA VAL A 64 24.58 17.10 4.62
C VAL A 64 23.79 16.83 5.88
N HIS A 65 23.91 15.62 6.40
CA HIS A 65 23.49 15.29 7.76
C HIS A 65 24.61 15.60 8.73
N LYS A 66 24.47 16.70 9.49
CA LYS A 66 25.54 17.27 10.35
C LYS A 66 26.07 16.29 11.40
N PRO A 67 25.22 15.57 12.18
CA PRO A 67 25.71 14.70 13.23
C PRO A 67 26.61 13.56 12.74
N SER A 68 26.41 13.10 11.52
CA SER A 68 27.21 12.02 10.93
C SER A 68 28.24 12.48 9.92
N GLY A 69 28.15 13.74 9.45
CA GLY A 69 28.95 14.26 8.34
C GLY A 69 28.66 13.61 6.98
N ILE A 70 27.58 12.83 6.86
CA ILE A 70 27.25 12.13 5.63
C ILE A 70 26.62 13.12 4.63
N VAL A 71 27.22 13.16 3.42
CA VAL A 71 26.71 13.89 2.27
C VAL A 71 25.73 12.96 1.53
N LEU A 72 24.51 13.44 1.30
CA LEU A 72 23.45 12.70 0.62
C LEU A 72 23.14 13.24 -0.77
N ALA A 73 23.52 14.46 -1.04
CA ALA A 73 23.46 15.07 -2.37
C ALA A 73 24.63 16.03 -2.56
N GLU A 74 25.20 16.07 -3.75
CA GLU A 74 26.28 16.99 -4.11
C GLU A 74 26.29 17.23 -5.61
N GLY A 75 26.21 18.50 -6.03
CA GLY A 75 26.29 18.91 -7.42
C GLY A 75 24.95 19.25 -8.06
N ASP A 76 24.82 19.02 -9.35
CA ASP A 76 23.66 19.44 -10.11
C ASP A 76 22.40 18.64 -9.73
N TYR A 77 21.34 19.36 -9.35
CA TYR A 77 20.02 18.76 -9.21
C TYR A 77 19.50 18.35 -10.59
N ASN A 78 19.09 17.11 -10.73
CA ASN A 78 18.70 16.55 -12.02
C ASN A 78 17.21 16.79 -12.32
N TYR A 79 16.91 17.44 -13.44
CA TYR A 79 15.56 17.62 -13.95
C TYR A 79 15.41 16.92 -15.30
N SER A 80 14.49 15.97 -15.40
CA SER A 80 14.24 15.25 -16.67
C SER A 80 13.58 16.10 -17.77
N LEU A 81 13.10 17.28 -17.42
CA LEU A 81 12.49 18.25 -18.37
C LEU A 81 13.52 19.17 -19.04
N GLY A 82 14.80 19.00 -18.74
CA GLY A 82 15.87 19.87 -19.16
C GLY A 82 16.41 20.75 -18.04
N THR A 83 17.26 21.70 -18.37
CA THR A 83 17.86 22.59 -17.38
C THR A 83 17.01 23.85 -17.22
N PRO A 84 16.41 24.11 -16.05
CA PRO A 84 15.64 25.32 -15.82
C PRO A 84 16.58 26.52 -15.65
N SER A 85 16.13 27.70 -16.05
CA SER A 85 16.78 28.97 -15.73
C SER A 85 16.12 29.62 -14.53
N PHE A 86 16.93 30.12 -13.61
CA PHE A 86 16.43 30.84 -12.44
C PHE A 86 16.77 32.32 -12.57
N PRO A 87 15.77 33.23 -12.57
CA PRO A 87 16.02 34.67 -12.64
C PRO A 87 16.74 35.17 -11.37
N ALA A 88 17.31 36.34 -11.41
CA ALA A 88 17.92 36.98 -10.26
C ALA A 88 16.97 38.01 -9.62
N PRO A 89 16.90 38.08 -8.28
CA PRO A 89 17.53 37.18 -7.31
C PRO A 89 16.81 35.84 -7.24
N PRO A 90 17.54 34.74 -7.12
CA PRO A 90 16.90 33.42 -6.96
C PRO A 90 16.33 33.29 -5.56
N GLY A 91 15.03 33.16 -5.48
CA GLY A 91 14.36 32.74 -4.26
C GLY A 91 13.97 33.87 -3.30
N ASN A 92 12.74 33.78 -2.81
CA ASN A 92 12.32 34.41 -1.57
C ASN A 92 12.66 33.46 -0.42
N ILE A 93 13.40 33.96 0.55
CA ILE A 93 13.46 33.28 1.86
C ILE A 93 12.21 33.75 2.60
N ASP A 94 11.10 33.02 2.42
CA ASP A 94 9.84 33.35 3.06
C ASP A 94 9.91 33.24 4.59
N SER A 95 10.88 32.46 5.06
CA SER A 95 11.24 32.34 6.47
C SER A 95 12.64 31.74 6.57
N PRO A 96 13.32 31.84 7.74
CA PRO A 96 14.63 31.19 7.91
C PRO A 96 14.58 29.66 7.79
N ARG A 97 13.43 29.07 7.45
CA ARG A 97 13.18 27.62 7.39
C ARG A 97 12.67 27.14 6.04
N ILE A 98 12.38 28.03 5.12
CA ILE A 98 11.82 27.71 3.80
C ILE A 98 12.55 28.52 2.74
N ILE A 99 13.01 27.83 1.72
CA ILE A 99 13.52 28.44 0.48
C ILE A 99 12.58 28.06 -0.66
N LYS A 100 12.10 29.07 -1.39
CA LYS A 100 11.32 28.90 -2.63
C LYS A 100 12.13 29.41 -3.79
N LEU A 101 12.37 28.57 -4.77
CA LEU A 101 13.02 28.91 -6.03
C LEU A 101 11.96 28.93 -7.12
N THR A 102 11.94 29.98 -7.91
CA THR A 102 11.15 30.07 -9.15
C THR A 102 12.09 30.05 -10.33
N GLY A 103 11.84 29.15 -11.26
CA GLY A 103 12.60 28.97 -12.48
C GLY A 103 11.69 28.73 -13.66
N GLU A 104 12.27 28.64 -14.85
CA GLU A 104 11.53 28.40 -16.08
C GLU A 104 12.27 27.39 -16.95
N PHE A 105 11.54 26.38 -17.44
CA PHE A 105 12.02 25.49 -18.49
C PHE A 105 11.70 26.05 -19.88
N PRO A 106 12.42 25.63 -20.91
CA PRO A 106 12.05 25.93 -22.28
C PRO A 106 10.59 25.57 -22.60
N GLY A 107 9.90 26.42 -23.35
CA GLY A 107 8.49 26.15 -23.72
C GLY A 107 7.46 26.78 -22.78
N GLY A 108 7.87 27.63 -21.86
CA GLY A 108 6.95 28.38 -20.99
C GLY A 108 6.42 27.53 -19.82
N ILE A 109 7.24 26.65 -19.30
CA ILE A 109 6.90 25.85 -18.12
C ILE A 109 7.59 26.47 -16.89
N GLU A 110 6.79 27.08 -16.01
CA GLU A 110 7.29 27.63 -14.75
C GLU A 110 7.53 26.48 -13.75
N LEU A 111 8.66 26.55 -13.08
CA LEU A 111 9.06 25.68 -11.97
C LEU A 111 8.98 26.45 -10.67
N GLN A 112 8.22 25.95 -9.70
CA GLN A 112 8.35 26.35 -8.30
C GLN A 112 8.93 25.18 -7.51
N HIS A 113 10.06 25.40 -6.83
CA HIS A 113 10.78 24.38 -6.07
C HIS A 113 10.95 24.86 -4.63
N GLU A 114 10.27 24.23 -3.71
CA GLU A 114 10.28 24.57 -2.29
C GLU A 114 11.08 23.55 -1.49
N PHE A 115 11.93 24.05 -0.59
CA PHE A 115 12.66 23.25 0.40
C PHE A 115 12.34 23.77 1.79
N ARG A 116 12.16 22.82 2.73
CA ARG A 116 11.83 23.12 4.12
C ARG A 116 12.68 22.32 5.08
N ILE A 117 13.27 22.98 6.09
CA ILE A 117 13.99 22.37 7.20
C ILE A 117 13.49 23.02 8.50
N PRO A 118 12.58 22.39 9.26
CA PRO A 118 12.11 22.92 10.54
C PRO A 118 13.21 22.96 11.60
N ALA A 119 13.01 23.78 12.63
CA ALA A 119 14.04 24.02 13.66
C ALA A 119 14.44 22.77 14.44
N GLU A 120 13.45 22.02 14.88
CA GLU A 120 13.61 20.94 15.86
C GLU A 120 13.40 19.54 15.25
N GLU A 121 13.01 19.47 13.98
CA GLU A 121 12.66 18.21 13.35
C GLU A 121 13.86 17.55 12.65
N PRO A 122 13.95 16.21 12.66
CA PRO A 122 15.06 15.48 12.05
C PRO A 122 14.91 15.25 10.53
N TRP A 123 14.18 16.12 9.83
CA TRP A 123 13.88 15.91 8.42
C TRP A 123 14.03 17.16 7.55
N VAL A 124 14.16 16.89 6.25
CA VAL A 124 14.12 17.87 5.15
C VAL A 124 12.97 17.50 4.24
N GLU A 125 12.18 18.48 3.81
CA GLU A 125 11.16 18.30 2.78
C GLU A 125 11.48 19.06 1.52
N GLU A 126 11.02 18.51 0.41
CA GLU A 126 11.11 19.04 -0.93
C GLU A 126 9.75 18.90 -1.62
N GLN A 127 9.32 19.96 -2.32
CA GLN A 127 8.12 19.95 -3.12
C GLN A 127 8.30 20.74 -4.42
N ILE A 128 7.79 20.18 -5.52
CA ILE A 128 7.86 20.79 -6.85
C ILE A 128 6.44 21.07 -7.34
N THR A 129 6.26 22.24 -7.95
CA THR A 129 5.06 22.62 -8.70
C THR A 129 5.48 23.06 -10.10
N LEU A 130 4.79 22.57 -11.11
CA LEU A 130 4.96 23.01 -12.49
C LEU A 130 3.70 23.74 -12.95
N THR A 131 3.87 24.87 -13.60
CA THR A 131 2.78 25.63 -14.25
C THR A 131 3.05 25.74 -15.75
N ASN A 132 2.08 25.34 -16.55
CA ASN A 132 2.19 25.39 -18.00
C ASN A 132 1.63 26.72 -18.54
N HIS A 133 2.51 27.66 -18.87
CA HIS A 133 2.15 28.91 -19.54
C HIS A 133 2.17 28.80 -21.08
N GLY A 134 2.57 27.63 -21.59
CA GLY A 134 2.57 27.34 -23.03
C GLY A 134 1.13 27.15 -23.58
N SER A 135 1.06 27.02 -24.90
CA SER A 135 -0.21 26.80 -25.61
C SER A 135 -0.57 25.31 -25.82
N ALA A 136 0.36 24.41 -25.61
CA ALA A 136 0.19 22.97 -25.74
C ALA A 136 0.12 22.29 -24.37
N VAL A 137 -0.53 21.13 -24.29
CA VAL A 137 -0.53 20.30 -23.08
C VAL A 137 0.89 19.78 -22.82
N LEU A 138 1.38 19.95 -21.61
CA LEU A 138 2.60 19.30 -21.15
C LEU A 138 2.27 17.89 -20.68
N ALA A 139 2.72 16.89 -21.40
CA ALA A 139 2.59 15.50 -21.01
C ALA A 139 3.83 15.03 -20.23
N LEU A 140 3.62 14.43 -19.07
CA LEU A 140 4.66 13.91 -18.18
C LEU A 140 4.40 12.42 -17.91
N PRO A 141 4.60 11.54 -18.89
CA PRO A 141 4.32 10.12 -18.70
C PRO A 141 5.27 9.47 -17.68
N CYS A 142 6.52 9.94 -17.60
CA CYS A 142 7.56 9.34 -16.79
C CYS A 142 8.58 10.39 -16.29
N GLY A 143 8.10 11.56 -15.93
CA GLY A 143 8.98 12.62 -15.43
C GLY A 143 9.73 12.19 -14.17
N ARG A 144 11.01 12.54 -14.08
CA ARG A 144 11.85 12.30 -12.91
C ARG A 144 12.72 13.50 -12.62
N CYS A 145 12.74 13.91 -11.38
CA CYS A 145 13.65 14.92 -10.87
C CYS A 145 14.25 14.43 -9.55
N GLY A 146 15.37 14.95 -9.15
CA GLY A 146 15.91 14.58 -7.85
C GLY A 146 17.31 15.11 -7.58
N PHE A 147 17.68 15.02 -6.33
CA PHE A 147 19.04 15.18 -5.87
C PHE A 147 19.96 14.13 -6.49
N VAL A 148 21.21 14.46 -6.66
CA VAL A 148 22.22 13.52 -7.15
C VAL A 148 23.33 13.40 -6.12
N LEU A 149 23.73 12.17 -5.81
CA LEU A 149 24.93 11.84 -5.06
C LEU A 149 25.95 11.25 -6.04
N PRO A 150 27.02 11.98 -6.41
CA PRO A 150 28.08 11.45 -7.26
C PRO A 150 28.82 10.31 -6.59
N LEU A 151 29.15 9.28 -7.35
CA LEU A 151 29.77 8.06 -6.88
C LEU A 151 30.95 7.68 -7.77
N THR A 152 31.94 7.02 -7.19
CA THR A 152 33.06 6.44 -7.93
C THR A 152 32.89 4.92 -7.99
N LEU A 153 32.89 4.37 -9.20
CA LEU A 153 32.86 2.92 -9.44
C LEU A 153 34.27 2.48 -9.85
N GLU A 154 34.96 1.74 -8.98
CA GLU A 154 36.30 1.22 -9.23
C GLU A 154 36.35 -0.28 -8.96
N GLY A 155 36.82 -1.06 -9.95
CA GLY A 155 37.01 -2.50 -9.81
C GLY A 155 35.76 -3.29 -9.43
N GLY A 156 34.57 -2.76 -9.75
CA GLY A 156 33.29 -3.39 -9.36
C GLY A 156 32.83 -3.05 -7.96
N ALA A 157 33.52 -2.15 -7.26
CA ALA A 157 33.12 -1.61 -5.97
C ALA A 157 32.60 -0.17 -6.11
N VAL A 158 31.66 0.20 -5.28
CA VAL A 158 31.16 1.59 -5.17
C VAL A 158 31.89 2.25 -4.02
N ASN A 159 32.58 3.36 -4.30
CA ASN A 159 33.18 4.21 -3.30
C ASN A 159 32.33 5.46 -3.09
N GLY A 160 31.98 5.75 -1.85
CA GLY A 160 31.16 6.90 -1.49
C GLY A 160 30.54 6.79 -0.10
N PRO A 161 29.81 7.85 0.31
CA PRO A 161 29.30 7.96 1.69
C PRO A 161 28.32 6.85 2.10
N LEU A 162 27.64 6.22 1.15
CA LEU A 162 26.63 5.19 1.37
C LEU A 162 27.09 3.77 1.00
N GLN A 163 28.40 3.55 0.79
CA GLN A 163 28.92 2.24 0.34
C GLN A 163 28.60 1.09 1.30
N SER A 164 28.55 1.35 2.62
CA SER A 164 28.23 0.36 3.65
C SER A 164 26.75 0.25 4.00
N PHE A 165 25.92 1.09 3.38
CA PHE A 165 24.50 1.12 3.68
C PHE A 165 23.75 0.01 2.94
N LYS A 166 22.72 -0.51 3.62
CA LYS A 166 21.69 -1.33 3.00
C LYS A 166 20.49 -0.46 2.65
N PHE A 167 19.86 -0.78 1.54
CA PHE A 167 18.70 -0.10 0.99
C PHE A 167 17.52 -1.03 1.07
N THR A 168 16.55 -0.66 1.87
CA THR A 168 15.34 -1.45 2.13
C THR A 168 14.13 -0.69 1.63
N ALA A 169 13.33 -1.32 0.78
CA ALA A 169 12.11 -0.71 0.25
C ALA A 169 10.98 -0.69 1.30
N VAL A 170 10.13 0.31 1.25
CA VAL A 170 8.89 0.39 2.03
C VAL A 170 7.70 0.40 1.05
N PRO A 171 6.84 -0.62 1.05
CA PRO A 171 6.91 -1.87 1.82
C PRO A 171 8.09 -2.75 1.40
N TYR A 172 8.48 -3.63 2.31
CA TYR A 172 9.65 -4.50 2.12
C TYR A 172 9.49 -5.39 0.88
N ARG A 173 10.51 -5.46 0.07
CA ARG A 173 10.50 -6.28 -1.14
C ARG A 173 10.94 -7.70 -0.85
N ARG A 174 10.32 -8.65 -1.50
CA ARG A 174 10.66 -10.06 -1.39
C ARG A 174 11.29 -10.59 -2.66
N GLU A 175 12.11 -11.62 -2.49
CA GLU A 175 12.74 -12.33 -3.59
C GLU A 175 12.54 -13.84 -3.43
N PRO A 176 12.34 -14.57 -4.53
CA PRO A 176 12.34 -16.02 -4.48
C PRO A 176 13.72 -16.54 -4.04
N LYS A 177 13.73 -17.50 -3.12
CA LYS A 177 14.93 -18.22 -2.72
C LYS A 177 14.65 -19.71 -2.64
N GLY A 178 14.93 -20.43 -3.72
CA GLY A 178 14.50 -21.82 -3.84
C GLY A 178 12.97 -21.93 -3.77
N ASN A 179 12.47 -22.71 -2.85
CA ASN A 179 11.02 -22.90 -2.62
C ASN A 179 10.42 -21.89 -1.64
N ARG A 180 11.21 -20.94 -1.12
CA ARG A 180 10.76 -19.94 -0.15
C ARG A 180 10.95 -18.54 -0.72
N THR A 181 10.17 -17.61 -0.19
CA THR A 181 10.35 -16.19 -0.39
C THR A 181 11.19 -15.63 0.75
N GLN A 182 12.12 -14.74 0.43
CA GLN A 182 12.85 -13.96 1.41
C GLN A 182 12.68 -12.47 1.13
N TYR A 183 12.82 -11.67 2.15
CA TYR A 183 12.80 -10.22 2.02
C TYR A 183 14.22 -9.70 1.82
N ALA A 184 14.38 -8.75 0.91
CA ALA A 184 15.70 -8.39 0.41
C ALA A 184 16.08 -6.95 0.76
N ASP A 185 17.30 -6.82 1.27
CA ASP A 185 18.02 -5.56 1.33
C ASP A 185 18.98 -5.49 0.15
N TYR A 186 19.13 -4.29 -0.39
CA TYR A 186 19.99 -4.05 -1.54
C TYR A 186 21.25 -3.30 -1.11
N SER A 187 22.40 -3.69 -1.63
CA SER A 187 23.59 -2.87 -1.55
C SER A 187 23.47 -1.69 -2.52
N LEU A 188 24.25 -0.63 -2.30
CA LEU A 188 24.32 0.48 -3.23
C LEU A 188 24.74 0.02 -4.64
N LEU A 189 25.65 -0.94 -4.73
CA LEU A 189 26.03 -1.51 -6.02
C LEU A 189 24.86 -2.17 -6.75
N GLN A 190 24.00 -2.91 -6.03
CA GLN A 190 22.81 -3.52 -6.63
C GLN A 190 21.82 -2.47 -7.12
N VAL A 191 21.61 -1.39 -6.36
CA VAL A 191 20.75 -0.26 -6.77
C VAL A 191 21.28 0.42 -8.02
N LEU A 192 22.59 0.58 -8.12
CA LEU A 192 23.27 1.21 -9.27
C LEU A 192 23.48 0.25 -10.45
N SER A 193 23.57 -1.03 -10.20
CA SER A 193 23.64 -2.07 -11.23
C SER A 193 22.27 -2.15 -11.88
N GLU A 194 22.07 -1.34 -12.88
CA GLU A 194 20.84 -1.19 -13.62
C GLU A 194 19.94 -2.41 -13.62
N PRO A 195 18.63 -2.21 -13.62
CA PRO A 195 17.65 -3.27 -13.89
C PRO A 195 17.89 -4.02 -15.21
N ARG A 196 18.92 -3.68 -15.95
CA ARG A 196 19.40 -4.41 -17.13
C ARG A 196 20.12 -5.71 -16.78
N SER A 197 20.62 -5.88 -15.57
CA SER A 197 21.15 -7.20 -15.21
C SER A 197 19.99 -8.19 -15.17
N SER A 198 20.16 -9.34 -15.78
CA SER A 198 19.13 -10.39 -15.84
C SER A 198 18.65 -10.82 -14.46
N SER A 199 19.49 -10.75 -13.45
CA SER A 199 19.18 -11.08 -12.06
C SER A 199 18.20 -10.11 -11.39
N LEU A 200 18.19 -8.84 -11.79
CA LEU A 200 17.26 -7.84 -11.26
C LEU A 200 15.99 -7.71 -12.12
N ARG A 201 16.03 -8.19 -13.34
CA ARG A 201 14.97 -8.00 -14.32
C ARG A 201 14.11 -9.22 -14.41
N GLY A 202 13.73 -9.97 -14.12
CA GLY A 202 12.84 -11.08 -14.42
C GLY A 202 12.35 -11.73 -13.15
N GLU A 203 13.21 -11.73 -12.17
CA GLU A 203 13.03 -12.60 -11.02
C GLU A 203 12.99 -11.84 -9.68
N THR A 204 13.36 -10.55 -9.68
CA THR A 204 13.28 -9.77 -8.45
C THR A 204 11.88 -9.21 -8.23
N PRO A 205 11.42 -9.17 -7.00
CA PRO A 205 10.12 -8.58 -6.65
C PRO A 205 9.94 -7.13 -7.13
N ILE A 206 10.98 -6.32 -7.07
CA ILE A 206 10.93 -4.94 -7.55
C ILE A 206 10.58 -4.89 -9.04
N LYS A 207 11.19 -5.75 -9.84
CA LYS A 207 10.84 -5.82 -11.25
C LYS A 207 9.43 -6.35 -11.46
N ARG A 208 9.04 -7.38 -10.73
CA ARG A 208 7.68 -7.90 -10.82
C ARG A 208 6.67 -6.86 -10.41
N LEU A 209 6.89 -6.17 -9.29
CA LEU A 209 6.02 -5.08 -8.88
C LEU A 209 5.89 -4.07 -10.00
N SER A 210 7.00 -3.61 -10.52
CA SER A 210 7.00 -2.60 -11.54
C SER A 210 6.29 -3.09 -12.82
N ASN A 211 6.61 -4.29 -13.27
CA ASN A 211 5.92 -4.87 -14.42
C ASN A 211 4.44 -5.12 -14.14
N THR A 212 4.12 -5.65 -12.98
CA THR A 212 2.75 -6.04 -12.64
C THR A 212 1.88 -4.82 -12.38
N VAL A 213 2.38 -3.84 -11.65
CA VAL A 213 1.63 -2.60 -11.37
C VAL A 213 1.40 -1.76 -12.62
N TRP A 214 2.30 -1.85 -13.59
CA TRP A 214 2.28 -0.95 -14.73
C TRP A 214 2.04 -1.61 -16.07
N THR A 215 2.11 -2.94 -16.16
CA THR A 215 1.96 -3.63 -17.46
C THR A 215 0.57 -3.52 -18.02
N ASP A 216 -0.45 -3.66 -17.20
CA ASP A 216 -1.83 -3.43 -17.62
C ASP A 216 -2.18 -1.95 -17.75
N MET A 217 -1.35 -1.06 -17.21
CA MET A 217 -1.62 0.36 -17.17
C MET A 217 -0.59 1.17 -17.93
N THR A 218 0.67 0.80 -17.87
CA THR A 218 1.78 1.50 -18.50
C THR A 218 3.02 0.60 -18.59
N GLY A 219 2.86 -0.65 -18.98
CA GLY A 219 3.95 -1.63 -19.02
C GLY A 219 5.19 -1.16 -19.78
N ILE A 220 5.04 -0.23 -20.69
CA ILE A 220 6.11 0.44 -21.43
C ILE A 220 7.07 1.17 -20.50
N ILE A 221 6.59 1.76 -19.42
CA ILE A 221 7.41 2.53 -18.48
C ILE A 221 8.53 1.68 -17.89
N GLN A 222 8.25 0.43 -17.61
CA GLN A 222 9.23 -0.47 -17.02
C GLN A 222 10.42 -0.78 -17.91
N THR A 223 10.18 -0.91 -19.18
CA THR A 223 11.24 -1.20 -20.15
C THR A 223 12.05 0.03 -20.50
N GLN A 224 11.43 1.19 -20.47
CA GLN A 224 12.05 2.47 -20.83
C GLN A 224 12.80 3.14 -19.67
N TYR A 225 12.29 2.99 -18.43
CA TYR A 225 12.80 3.70 -17.27
C TYR A 225 13.11 2.76 -16.12
N PRO A 226 14.19 2.00 -16.22
CA PRO A 226 14.63 1.13 -15.16
C PRO A 226 15.03 1.95 -13.93
N ALA A 227 14.27 1.78 -12.87
CA ALA A 227 14.52 2.42 -11.58
C ALA A 227 13.96 1.54 -10.46
N TYR A 228 14.52 1.70 -9.28
CA TYR A 228 13.94 1.12 -8.08
C TYR A 228 12.84 2.04 -7.56
N ALA A 229 11.62 1.53 -7.45
CA ALA A 229 10.44 2.28 -7.04
C ALA A 229 9.83 1.72 -5.76
N SER A 230 9.45 2.58 -4.83
CA SER A 230 8.76 2.23 -3.61
C SER A 230 8.02 3.44 -3.04
N GLU A 231 7.28 3.30 -1.95
CA GLU A 231 6.70 4.43 -1.22
C GLU A 231 7.73 5.15 -0.38
N GLY A 232 8.74 4.42 0.06
CA GLY A 232 9.90 4.94 0.75
C GLY A 232 11.09 4.01 0.64
N TRP A 233 12.24 4.53 1.04
CA TRP A 233 13.49 3.79 1.11
C TRP A 233 14.17 4.04 2.45
N ILE A 234 14.47 2.96 3.15
CA ILE A 234 15.30 2.98 4.36
C ILE A 234 16.73 2.68 3.95
N LEU A 235 17.64 3.59 4.25
CA LEU A 235 19.06 3.46 4.04
C LEU A 235 19.72 3.32 5.41
N THR A 236 20.40 2.21 5.71
CA THR A 236 21.00 2.01 7.05
C THR A 236 22.28 1.22 7.01
N ASP A 237 23.23 1.57 7.90
CA ASP A 237 24.42 0.80 8.22
C ASP A 237 24.24 -0.05 9.51
N GLY A 238 23.02 -0.10 10.04
CA GLY A 238 22.65 -0.78 11.29
C GLY A 238 22.75 0.09 12.54
N ARG A 239 23.41 1.25 12.45
CA ARG A 239 23.55 2.23 13.55
C ARG A 239 22.89 3.55 13.23
N ARG A 240 23.04 3.99 12.00
CA ARG A 240 22.50 5.23 11.45
C ARG A 240 21.61 4.88 10.30
N GLY A 241 20.58 5.66 10.07
CA GLY A 241 19.69 5.46 8.98
C GLY A 241 19.11 6.77 8.44
N PHE A 242 18.61 6.66 7.23
CA PHE A 242 17.84 7.69 6.55
C PHE A 242 16.64 7.05 5.94
N LEU A 243 15.50 7.69 6.09
CA LEU A 243 14.27 7.32 5.42
C LEU A 243 13.96 8.37 4.37
N ILE A 244 13.83 7.96 3.12
CA ILE A 244 13.33 8.79 2.03
C ILE A 244 11.90 8.36 1.75
N THR A 245 10.93 9.26 1.87
CA THR A 245 9.52 9.00 1.57
C THR A 245 9.04 9.85 0.42
N LYS A 246 8.07 9.33 -0.33
CA LYS A 246 7.31 10.09 -1.31
C LYS A 246 5.84 10.06 -0.91
N TYR A 247 5.34 11.22 -0.51
CA TYR A 247 3.96 11.37 -0.07
C TYR A 247 3.14 12.14 -1.10
N SER A 248 2.15 11.50 -1.67
CA SER A 248 1.20 12.12 -2.60
C SER A 248 -0.21 11.61 -2.35
N GLN A 249 -1.17 12.53 -2.28
CA GLN A 249 -2.60 12.19 -2.15
C GLN A 249 -3.35 12.30 -3.47
N GLN A 250 -2.73 12.86 -4.50
CA GLN A 250 -3.38 13.14 -5.78
C GLN A 250 -2.77 12.36 -6.92
N GLY A 251 -1.48 12.19 -6.89
CA GLY A 251 -0.74 11.55 -7.95
C GLY A 251 -0.29 10.15 -7.58
N MET A 252 0.12 9.41 -8.57
CA MET A 252 0.69 8.08 -8.41
C MET A 252 2.20 8.15 -8.54
N GLU A 253 2.79 8.78 -7.55
CA GLU A 253 4.22 9.02 -7.49
C GLU A 253 4.89 7.99 -6.58
N TRP A 254 6.18 7.77 -6.87
CA TRP A 254 7.00 6.83 -6.14
C TRP A 254 8.28 7.50 -5.65
N ALA A 255 8.78 7.05 -4.51
CA ALA A 255 10.16 7.27 -4.13
C ALA A 255 11.05 6.43 -5.05
N LEU A 256 11.81 7.07 -5.91
CA LEU A 256 12.69 6.43 -6.87
C LEU A 256 14.13 6.51 -6.41
N LEU A 257 14.86 5.43 -6.67
CA LEU A 257 16.32 5.40 -6.64
C LEU A 257 16.79 4.94 -8.01
N ASP A 258 17.57 5.75 -8.71
CA ASP A 258 18.12 5.36 -9.99
C ASP A 258 19.53 5.90 -10.25
N ARG A 259 20.20 5.25 -11.18
CA ARG A 259 21.53 5.66 -11.64
C ARG A 259 21.40 6.75 -12.68
N VAL A 260 22.22 7.78 -12.53
CA VAL A 260 22.37 8.85 -13.51
C VAL A 260 23.84 9.05 -13.84
N ARG A 261 24.12 9.65 -15.01
CA ARG A 261 25.44 10.18 -15.33
C ARG A 261 25.48 11.65 -14.92
N VAL A 262 26.48 12.01 -14.15
CA VAL A 262 26.75 13.41 -13.81
C VAL A 262 27.63 14.08 -14.88
N ASN A 263 27.64 15.41 -14.88
CA ASN A 263 28.29 16.21 -15.96
C ASN A 263 29.80 15.94 -16.12
N ASP A 264 30.48 15.49 -15.08
CA ASP A 264 31.90 15.11 -15.13
C ASP A 264 32.14 13.68 -15.58
N GLY A 265 31.08 12.96 -15.99
CA GLY A 265 31.14 11.58 -16.49
C GLY A 265 31.13 10.50 -15.41
N ARG A 266 31.08 10.87 -14.14
CA ARG A 266 30.91 9.90 -13.04
C ARG A 266 29.48 9.34 -13.02
N ASP A 267 29.30 8.26 -12.33
CA ASP A 267 27.97 7.77 -11.96
C ASP A 267 27.46 8.51 -10.74
N GLY A 268 26.13 8.60 -10.62
CA GLY A 268 25.48 9.14 -9.45
C GLY A 268 24.22 8.37 -9.10
N LEU A 269 23.85 8.39 -7.82
CA LEU A 269 22.56 7.97 -7.32
C LEU A 269 21.63 9.17 -7.33
N ARG A 270 20.53 9.10 -8.10
CA ARG A 270 19.46 10.09 -8.06
C ARG A 270 18.34 9.64 -7.13
N TRP A 271 17.83 10.57 -6.33
CA TRP A 271 16.72 10.36 -5.41
C TRP A 271 15.98 11.69 -5.15
N GLY A 272 14.74 11.62 -4.66
CA GLY A 272 13.94 12.79 -4.32
C GLY A 272 13.12 13.34 -5.48
N GLY A 273 12.75 14.61 -5.41
CA GLY A 273 11.96 15.30 -6.40
C GLY A 273 10.58 14.71 -6.65
N PHE A 274 10.24 14.47 -7.89
CA PHE A 274 9.07 13.68 -8.26
C PHE A 274 9.46 12.41 -9.00
N GLY A 275 8.67 11.37 -8.73
CA GLY A 275 8.89 10.04 -9.27
C GLY A 275 8.12 9.75 -10.55
N ILE A 276 8.11 8.49 -10.94
CA ILE A 276 7.35 8.02 -12.09
C ILE A 276 5.86 8.12 -11.80
N PHE A 277 5.11 8.61 -12.77
CA PHE A 277 3.66 8.56 -12.74
C PHE A 277 3.16 7.19 -13.18
N LEU A 278 2.16 6.67 -12.48
CA LEU A 278 1.42 5.50 -12.90
C LEU A 278 0.28 5.91 -13.83
N GLY A 279 0.56 6.73 -14.82
CA GLY A 279 -0.38 7.14 -15.82
C GLY A 279 -0.19 6.37 -17.12
N ASP A 280 -1.15 6.43 -18.00
CA ASP A 280 -0.95 6.05 -19.37
C ASP A 280 0.17 6.89 -19.97
N PRO A 281 1.16 6.32 -20.70
CA PRO A 281 2.22 7.07 -21.34
C PRO A 281 1.72 8.18 -22.27
N GLU A 282 0.56 8.02 -22.87
CA GLU A 282 -0.08 9.02 -23.74
C GLU A 282 -0.89 10.05 -22.92
N HIS A 283 -1.40 9.65 -21.77
CA HIS A 283 -2.38 10.41 -21.01
C HIS A 283 -1.99 10.61 -19.55
N GLY A 284 -0.79 10.25 -19.15
CA GLY A 284 -0.27 10.33 -17.80
C GLY A 284 -0.55 11.63 -17.05
N ALA A 285 0.29 12.05 -16.19
CA ALA A 285 0.17 13.39 -15.64
C ALA A 285 0.46 14.42 -16.73
N TRP A 286 -0.53 15.19 -17.07
CA TRP A 286 -0.42 16.24 -18.06
C TRP A 286 -1.03 17.53 -17.51
N ILE A 287 -0.34 18.59 -17.82
CA ILE A 287 -0.68 19.91 -17.36
C ILE A 287 -1.21 20.69 -18.57
N ALA A 288 -2.50 20.96 -18.57
CA ALA A 288 -3.12 21.75 -19.64
C ALA A 288 -2.58 23.19 -19.65
N PRO A 289 -2.69 23.92 -20.76
CA PRO A 289 -2.35 25.33 -20.81
C PRO A 289 -3.00 26.11 -19.67
N GLN A 290 -2.22 26.96 -19.01
CA GLN A 290 -2.61 27.80 -17.86
C GLN A 290 -3.00 27.00 -16.60
N GLN A 291 -2.64 25.74 -16.52
CA GLN A 291 -2.84 24.92 -15.34
C GLN A 291 -1.52 24.66 -14.61
N SER A 292 -1.65 24.41 -13.31
CA SER A 292 -0.56 23.99 -12.44
C SER A 292 -0.76 22.59 -11.92
N HIS A 293 0.32 21.86 -11.73
CA HIS A 293 0.34 20.56 -11.03
C HIS A 293 1.37 20.60 -9.91
N GLN A 294 0.92 20.36 -8.69
CA GLN A 294 1.78 20.23 -7.53
C GLN A 294 2.05 18.75 -7.28
N PHE A 295 3.32 18.37 -7.35
CA PHE A 295 3.78 17.02 -7.05
C PHE A 295 3.74 16.74 -5.55
N GLY A 296 3.76 15.48 -5.20
CA GLY A 296 3.85 15.05 -3.82
C GLY A 296 5.14 15.53 -3.14
N VAL A 297 5.11 15.50 -1.81
CA VAL A 297 6.26 15.87 -0.98
C VAL A 297 7.25 14.71 -0.93
N THR A 298 8.52 15.01 -1.19
CA THR A 298 9.62 14.12 -0.80
C THR A 298 10.13 14.57 0.56
N ARG A 299 10.26 13.62 1.51
CA ARG A 299 10.88 13.89 2.81
C ARG A 299 12.04 12.94 3.02
N ILE A 300 13.15 13.47 3.53
CA ILE A 300 14.24 12.67 4.08
C ILE A 300 14.32 12.90 5.58
N THR A 301 14.25 11.82 6.35
CA THR A 301 14.29 11.83 7.81
C THR A 301 15.49 11.04 8.30
N ALA A 302 16.29 11.61 9.21
CA ALA A 302 17.32 10.86 9.89
C ALA A 302 16.69 9.96 10.95
N CYS A 303 17.13 8.70 11.04
CA CYS A 303 16.71 7.75 12.06
C CYS A 303 17.92 7.04 12.67
N GLU A 304 17.78 6.60 13.90
CA GLU A 304 18.81 5.82 14.61
C GLU A 304 18.49 4.33 14.54
N GLY A 305 19.50 3.50 14.37
CA GLY A 305 19.35 2.05 14.40
C GLY A 305 19.15 1.39 13.04
N GLY A 306 18.54 0.22 13.06
CA GLY A 306 18.39 -0.64 11.89
C GLY A 306 17.08 -0.45 11.13
N ILE A 307 16.74 -1.44 10.31
CA ILE A 307 15.57 -1.46 9.42
C ILE A 307 14.27 -1.23 10.21
N GLY A 308 14.09 -1.84 11.37
CA GLY A 308 12.90 -1.68 12.22
C GLY A 308 12.63 -0.22 12.58
N GLU A 309 13.65 0.51 12.99
CA GLU A 309 13.53 1.94 13.33
C GLU A 309 13.16 2.77 12.10
N GLY A 310 13.64 2.40 10.91
CA GLY A 310 13.24 3.02 9.66
C GLY A 310 11.75 2.81 9.35
N PHE A 311 11.21 1.61 9.56
CA PHE A 311 9.78 1.32 9.43
C PHE A 311 8.94 2.10 10.43
N TYR A 312 9.38 2.17 11.69
CA TYR A 312 8.66 2.95 12.71
C TYR A 312 8.69 4.45 12.41
N THR A 313 9.79 4.96 11.84
CA THR A 313 9.89 6.34 11.37
C THR A 313 8.91 6.61 10.23
N PHE A 314 8.81 5.70 9.25
CA PHE A 314 7.82 5.80 8.17
C PHE A 314 6.39 5.80 8.72
N ARG A 315 6.09 4.88 9.63
CA ARG A 315 4.77 4.80 10.26
C ARG A 315 4.42 6.08 11.02
N ALA A 316 5.35 6.60 11.81
CA ALA A 316 5.15 7.85 12.55
C ALA A 316 4.92 9.05 11.60
N GLU A 317 5.61 9.09 10.47
CA GLU A 317 5.36 10.10 9.44
C GLU A 317 3.94 9.97 8.88
N MET A 318 3.50 8.77 8.52
CA MET A 318 2.15 8.53 8.00
C MET A 318 1.09 8.88 9.04
N GLU A 319 1.28 8.52 10.30
CA GLU A 319 0.40 8.90 11.41
C GLU A 319 0.32 10.42 11.60
N SER A 320 1.45 11.12 11.49
CA SER A 320 1.49 12.59 11.59
C SER A 320 0.72 13.29 10.46
N ARG A 321 0.60 12.63 9.32
CA ARG A 321 -0.18 13.09 8.15
C ARG A 321 -1.66 12.68 8.20
N GLY A 322 -2.09 12.04 9.29
CA GLY A 322 -3.48 11.63 9.50
C GLY A 322 -3.82 10.21 9.05
N HIS A 323 -2.82 9.38 8.74
CA HIS A 323 -2.99 8.00 8.30
C HIS A 323 -2.73 6.98 9.43
N GLY A 324 -2.96 7.36 10.66
CA GLY A 324 -2.91 6.45 11.80
C GLY A 324 -4.17 5.59 11.91
N CYS A 325 -4.10 4.54 12.73
CA CYS A 325 -5.28 3.75 13.07
C CYS A 325 -6.34 4.66 13.73
N PRO A 326 -7.58 4.68 13.24
CA PRO A 326 -8.62 5.55 13.78
C PRO A 326 -8.88 5.28 15.26
N LYS A 327 -9.06 6.34 16.04
CA LYS A 327 -9.44 6.22 17.46
C LYS A 327 -10.78 5.51 17.57
N GLY A 328 -10.85 4.51 18.46
CA GLY A 328 -12.07 3.74 18.67
C GLY A 328 -12.35 2.71 17.58
N PHE A 329 -11.40 2.45 16.68
CA PHE A 329 -11.52 1.38 15.70
C PHE A 329 -11.74 0.04 16.39
N ASN A 330 -12.89 -0.55 16.16
CA ASN A 330 -13.29 -1.85 16.71
C ASN A 330 -14.14 -2.59 15.67
N PRO A 331 -13.52 -3.12 14.61
CA PRO A 331 -14.24 -3.82 13.56
C PRO A 331 -14.79 -5.14 14.09
N PRO A 332 -15.95 -5.58 13.60
CA PRO A 332 -16.47 -6.90 13.95
C PRO A 332 -15.60 -8.00 13.36
N VAL A 333 -15.46 -9.10 14.07
CA VAL A 333 -14.87 -10.32 13.51
C VAL A 333 -15.86 -10.94 12.53
N HIS A 334 -15.45 -11.09 11.28
CA HIS A 334 -16.31 -11.59 10.21
C HIS A 334 -16.27 -13.12 10.08
N TRP A 335 -17.43 -13.68 9.85
CA TRP A 335 -17.59 -14.97 9.18
C TRP A 335 -17.92 -14.72 7.71
N ASN A 336 -17.06 -15.18 6.82
CA ASN A 336 -17.28 -15.10 5.38
C ASN A 336 -17.92 -16.39 4.88
N GLU A 337 -19.09 -16.30 4.28
CA GLU A 337 -19.85 -17.45 3.74
C GLU A 337 -19.20 -18.11 2.52
N LEU A 338 -18.28 -17.41 1.86
CA LEU A 338 -17.57 -17.82 0.66
C LEU A 338 -17.06 -19.27 0.72
N TYR A 339 -16.51 -19.66 1.85
CA TYR A 339 -15.77 -20.91 1.99
C TYR A 339 -16.68 -22.15 2.10
N ASP A 340 -17.89 -21.98 2.57
CA ASP A 340 -18.85 -23.08 2.75
C ASP A 340 -20.03 -23.02 1.79
N ASN A 341 -20.22 -21.92 1.07
CA ASN A 341 -21.32 -21.74 0.15
C ASN A 341 -21.02 -22.34 -1.23
N LYS A 342 -21.86 -23.27 -1.65
CA LYS A 342 -21.73 -24.00 -2.92
C LYS A 342 -21.76 -23.12 -4.16
N LEU A 343 -22.30 -21.90 -4.08
CA LEU A 343 -22.28 -20.96 -5.19
C LEU A 343 -20.85 -20.69 -5.67
N TRP A 344 -19.92 -20.60 -4.71
CA TRP A 344 -18.53 -20.28 -4.96
C TRP A 344 -17.67 -21.45 -5.45
N GLU A 345 -18.19 -22.66 -5.39
CA GLU A 345 -17.57 -23.85 -6.00
C GLU A 345 -17.85 -23.94 -7.50
N LEU A 346 -18.82 -23.15 -8.01
CA LEU A 346 -19.19 -23.16 -9.41
C LEU A 346 -18.16 -22.38 -10.25
N PRO A 347 -18.03 -22.70 -11.56
CA PRO A 347 -17.29 -21.84 -12.49
C PRO A 347 -17.87 -20.42 -12.47
N HIS A 348 -17.03 -19.41 -12.70
CA HIS A 348 -17.44 -18.01 -12.64
C HIS A 348 -18.73 -17.68 -13.37
N MET A 349 -18.86 -18.17 -14.60
CA MET A 349 -20.10 -18.00 -15.37
C MET A 349 -21.32 -18.63 -14.67
N GLY A 350 -21.11 -19.68 -13.89
CA GLY A 350 -22.17 -20.32 -13.10
C GLY A 350 -22.60 -19.48 -11.90
N MET A 351 -21.69 -18.78 -11.25
CA MET A 351 -22.00 -17.94 -10.07
C MET A 351 -22.93 -16.78 -10.41
N SER A 352 -22.78 -16.19 -11.59
CA SER A 352 -23.61 -15.07 -12.04
C SER A 352 -25.00 -15.48 -12.53
N LEU A 353 -25.23 -16.76 -12.79
CA LEU A 353 -26.52 -17.24 -13.29
C LEU A 353 -27.63 -17.13 -12.23
N PRO A 354 -28.77 -16.51 -12.56
CA PRO A 354 -29.88 -16.34 -11.61
C PRO A 354 -30.40 -17.63 -11.00
N GLU A 355 -30.43 -18.73 -11.74
CA GLU A 355 -30.87 -20.03 -11.26
C GLU A 355 -29.95 -20.61 -10.19
N ASN A 356 -28.64 -20.45 -10.34
CA ASN A 356 -27.67 -20.91 -9.34
C ASN A 356 -27.75 -20.07 -8.07
N ARG A 357 -27.91 -18.76 -8.20
CA ARG A 357 -28.13 -17.89 -7.03
C ARG A 357 -29.44 -18.22 -6.31
N ARG A 358 -30.53 -18.52 -7.03
CA ARG A 358 -31.78 -18.99 -6.45
C ARG A 358 -31.63 -20.34 -5.72
N LYS A 359 -30.68 -21.16 -6.15
CA LYS A 359 -30.47 -22.49 -5.58
C LYS A 359 -29.51 -22.51 -4.41
N TYR A 360 -28.45 -21.70 -4.41
CA TYR A 360 -27.33 -21.80 -3.47
C TYR A 360 -27.09 -20.53 -2.67
N TYR A 361 -27.88 -19.48 -2.88
CA TYR A 361 -27.75 -18.22 -2.17
C TYR A 361 -29.12 -17.71 -1.72
N THR A 362 -29.66 -18.36 -0.71
CA THR A 362 -31.01 -18.10 -0.19
C THR A 362 -30.98 -17.69 1.26
N LEU A 363 -32.09 -17.16 1.77
CA LEU A 363 -32.28 -16.88 3.18
C LEU A 363 -31.96 -18.11 4.07
N ALA A 364 -32.33 -19.32 3.61
CA ALA A 364 -32.08 -20.55 4.35
C ALA A 364 -30.57 -20.87 4.43
N ASP A 365 -29.84 -20.70 3.32
CA ASP A 365 -28.39 -20.88 3.30
C ASP A 365 -27.71 -19.88 4.23
N MET A 366 -28.11 -18.61 4.17
CA MET A 366 -27.52 -17.54 5.02
C MET A 366 -27.84 -17.73 6.52
N LYS A 367 -28.97 -18.34 6.88
CA LYS A 367 -29.26 -18.72 8.25
C LYS A 367 -28.32 -19.83 8.75
N GLN A 368 -27.93 -20.77 7.87
CA GLN A 368 -26.95 -21.79 8.22
C GLN A 368 -25.57 -21.16 8.45
N GLU A 369 -25.15 -20.25 7.58
CA GLU A 369 -23.89 -19.52 7.74
C GLU A 369 -23.89 -18.64 9.01
N ALA A 370 -25.00 -17.97 9.31
CA ALA A 370 -25.16 -17.19 10.54
C ALA A 370 -25.05 -18.05 11.81
N ALA A 371 -25.58 -19.29 11.78
CA ALA A 371 -25.41 -20.21 12.88
C ALA A 371 -23.95 -20.62 13.10
N LYS A 372 -23.22 -20.93 12.01
CA LYS A 372 -21.77 -21.21 12.06
C LYS A 372 -20.97 -20.02 12.58
N ALA A 373 -21.28 -18.81 12.10
CA ALA A 373 -20.65 -17.57 12.56
C ALA A 373 -20.81 -17.37 14.07
N ARG A 374 -22.03 -17.53 14.58
CA ARG A 374 -22.33 -17.46 16.02
C ARG A 374 -21.56 -18.52 16.81
N ASP A 375 -21.61 -19.77 16.35
CA ASP A 375 -20.99 -20.90 17.06
C ASP A 375 -19.45 -20.80 17.05
N MET A 376 -18.88 -20.10 16.06
CA MET A 376 -17.46 -19.74 16.03
C MET A 376 -17.11 -18.55 16.94
N GLY A 377 -18.08 -17.74 17.34
CA GLY A 377 -17.84 -16.51 18.13
C GLY A 377 -17.55 -15.27 17.31
N CYS A 378 -17.87 -15.27 16.01
CA CYS A 378 -17.80 -14.11 15.14
C CYS A 378 -18.86 -13.05 15.50
N GLU A 379 -18.70 -11.85 15.00
CA GLU A 379 -19.56 -10.68 15.30
C GLU A 379 -20.35 -10.21 14.09
N ALA A 380 -20.00 -10.67 12.91
CA ALA A 380 -20.68 -10.30 11.67
C ALA A 380 -20.73 -11.48 10.71
N LEU A 381 -21.82 -11.52 9.93
CA LEU A 381 -21.91 -12.31 8.73
C LEU A 381 -21.50 -11.41 7.53
N TYR A 382 -20.46 -11.83 6.82
CA TYR A 382 -19.96 -11.16 5.63
C TYR A 382 -20.45 -11.94 4.41
N LEU A 383 -21.12 -11.23 3.51
CA LEU A 383 -21.69 -11.75 2.28
C LEU A 383 -20.87 -11.31 1.07
N ASP A 384 -20.31 -12.26 0.34
CA ASP A 384 -19.71 -12.05 -0.96
C ASP A 384 -20.77 -11.73 -2.04
N PRO A 385 -20.41 -11.16 -3.23
CA PRO A 385 -21.36 -10.81 -4.27
C PRO A 385 -22.21 -12.02 -4.69
N GLY A 386 -23.50 -11.86 -4.68
CA GLY A 386 -24.50 -12.92 -4.88
C GLY A 386 -25.80 -12.61 -4.12
N TRP A 387 -25.70 -11.73 -3.13
CA TRP A 387 -26.82 -11.23 -2.36
C TRP A 387 -27.71 -10.24 -3.13
N ASP A 388 -27.24 -9.71 -4.23
CA ASP A 388 -27.88 -8.66 -5.01
C ASP A 388 -28.63 -9.17 -6.26
N THR A 389 -29.42 -8.30 -6.88
CA THR A 389 -30.28 -8.66 -8.01
C THR A 389 -29.51 -9.01 -9.27
N LEU A 390 -28.47 -8.20 -9.58
CA LEU A 390 -27.46 -8.48 -10.59
C LEU A 390 -26.10 -8.46 -9.90
N PHE A 391 -25.12 -9.16 -10.44
CA PHE A 391 -23.82 -9.27 -9.84
C PHE A 391 -23.20 -7.89 -9.58
N ALA A 392 -22.88 -7.62 -8.32
CA ALA A 392 -22.34 -6.37 -7.81
C ALA A 392 -23.19 -5.11 -8.12
N SER A 393 -24.51 -5.29 -8.32
CA SER A 393 -25.44 -4.16 -8.55
C SER A 393 -25.66 -3.27 -7.34
N LYS A 394 -25.33 -3.73 -6.13
CA LYS A 394 -25.64 -3.09 -4.85
C LYS A 394 -27.14 -2.87 -4.61
N ILE A 395 -27.96 -3.72 -5.22
CA ILE A 395 -29.41 -3.74 -5.03
C ILE A 395 -29.78 -5.08 -4.40
N TRP A 396 -30.18 -5.05 -3.13
CA TRP A 396 -30.54 -6.24 -2.37
C TRP A 396 -31.65 -7.05 -3.07
N ASP A 397 -31.48 -8.36 -3.17
CA ASP A 397 -32.48 -9.23 -3.80
C ASP A 397 -33.50 -9.72 -2.78
N GLU A 398 -34.55 -8.93 -2.59
CA GLU A 398 -35.65 -9.26 -1.68
C GLU A 398 -36.38 -10.56 -2.05
N SER A 399 -36.37 -10.93 -3.31
CA SER A 399 -37.09 -12.13 -3.78
C SER A 399 -36.49 -13.42 -3.25
N ARG A 400 -35.17 -13.42 -2.94
CA ARG A 400 -34.45 -14.58 -2.40
C ARG A 400 -34.19 -14.47 -0.90
N MET A 401 -33.95 -13.26 -0.41
CA MET A 401 -33.42 -13.00 0.91
C MET A 401 -34.46 -12.37 1.86
N GLY A 402 -35.64 -11.99 1.36
CA GLY A 402 -36.58 -11.15 2.09
C GLY A 402 -36.09 -9.69 2.15
N ARG A 403 -36.82 -8.83 2.85
CA ARG A 403 -36.43 -7.44 3.01
C ARG A 403 -35.10 -7.34 3.76
N MET A 404 -34.21 -6.49 3.29
CA MET A 404 -32.89 -6.36 3.91
C MET A 404 -32.94 -5.95 5.39
N ALA A 405 -33.82 -5.01 5.73
CA ALA A 405 -33.99 -4.58 7.12
C ALA A 405 -34.43 -5.74 8.06
N ASP A 406 -35.31 -6.62 7.55
CA ASP A 406 -35.76 -7.80 8.30
C ASP A 406 -34.62 -8.84 8.42
N PHE A 407 -33.83 -9.01 7.37
CA PHE A 407 -32.66 -9.87 7.38
C PHE A 407 -31.61 -9.37 8.40
N ALA A 408 -31.27 -8.09 8.37
CA ALA A 408 -30.34 -7.50 9.33
C ALA A 408 -30.88 -7.53 10.78
N ALA A 409 -32.19 -7.40 10.97
CA ALA A 409 -32.82 -7.56 12.28
C ALA A 409 -32.75 -9.00 12.78
N MET A 410 -33.02 -9.97 11.91
CA MET A 410 -32.88 -11.41 12.19
C MET A 410 -31.45 -11.75 12.60
N LEU A 411 -30.43 -11.29 11.86
CA LEU A 411 -29.03 -11.53 12.21
C LEU A 411 -28.72 -11.03 13.64
N ARG A 412 -29.17 -9.84 14.00
CA ARG A 412 -28.94 -9.28 15.35
C ARG A 412 -29.70 -10.02 16.43
N GLN A 413 -30.97 -10.33 16.21
CA GLN A 413 -31.87 -10.86 17.25
C GLN A 413 -31.68 -12.36 17.46
N GLU A 414 -31.51 -13.13 16.40
CA GLU A 414 -31.41 -14.59 16.48
C GLU A 414 -29.96 -15.08 16.64
N TYR A 415 -28.99 -14.33 16.10
CA TYR A 415 -27.58 -14.79 16.05
C TYR A 415 -26.59 -13.83 16.73
N GLY A 416 -26.98 -12.60 17.07
CA GLY A 416 -26.08 -11.60 17.66
C GLY A 416 -25.08 -11.02 16.66
N LEU A 417 -25.36 -11.12 15.36
CA LEU A 417 -24.44 -10.72 14.28
C LEU A 417 -24.85 -9.40 13.61
N SER A 418 -23.88 -8.65 13.15
CA SER A 418 -24.08 -7.56 12.20
C SER A 418 -23.97 -8.06 10.74
N LEU A 419 -24.44 -7.24 9.80
CA LEU A 419 -24.36 -7.54 8.36
C LEU A 419 -23.22 -6.77 7.72
N SER A 420 -22.38 -7.48 7.00
CA SER A 420 -21.26 -6.95 6.20
C SER A 420 -21.40 -7.37 4.75
N LEU A 421 -21.08 -6.49 3.82
CA LEU A 421 -21.31 -6.72 2.39
C LEU A 421 -20.05 -6.45 1.57
N HIS A 422 -19.72 -7.40 0.72
CA HIS A 422 -18.79 -7.22 -0.37
C HIS A 422 -19.49 -6.42 -1.49
N THR A 423 -18.92 -5.30 -1.86
CA THR A 423 -19.54 -4.32 -2.78
C THR A 423 -18.56 -3.90 -3.85
N PRO A 424 -18.25 -4.78 -4.84
CA PRO A 424 -17.34 -4.45 -5.93
C PRO A 424 -17.77 -3.19 -6.67
N LEU A 425 -16.84 -2.37 -7.10
CA LEU A 425 -17.09 -1.15 -7.84
C LEU A 425 -17.10 -1.38 -9.37
N ALA A 426 -16.82 -0.35 -10.15
CA ALA A 426 -16.96 -0.34 -11.60
C ALA A 426 -16.14 -1.41 -12.33
N GLY A 427 -15.02 -1.85 -11.75
CA GLY A 427 -14.13 -2.83 -12.37
C GLY A 427 -14.69 -4.26 -12.38
N TRP A 428 -15.61 -4.59 -11.47
CA TRP A 428 -16.19 -5.93 -11.34
C TRP A 428 -17.67 -5.85 -10.96
N CYS A 429 -18.45 -5.32 -11.87
CA CYS A 429 -19.89 -5.13 -11.72
C CYS A 429 -20.57 -5.48 -13.05
N ASP A 430 -21.74 -6.11 -12.98
CA ASP A 430 -22.56 -6.30 -14.18
C ASP A 430 -22.97 -4.93 -14.77
N PRO A 431 -22.50 -4.56 -15.96
CA PRO A 431 -22.80 -3.26 -16.53
C PRO A 431 -24.29 -3.04 -16.79
N ALA A 432 -25.08 -4.11 -16.95
CA ALA A 432 -26.55 -4.01 -17.08
C ALA A 432 -27.23 -3.46 -15.81
N ALA A 433 -26.51 -3.42 -14.69
CA ALA A 433 -26.98 -2.79 -13.46
C ALA A 433 -27.06 -1.25 -13.55
N TYR A 434 -26.43 -0.64 -14.55
CA TYR A 434 -26.34 0.80 -14.75
C TYR A 434 -26.77 1.22 -16.14
N ALA A 435 -27.12 2.49 -16.30
CA ALA A 435 -27.48 3.03 -17.62
C ALA A 435 -26.25 3.04 -18.54
N ARG A 436 -26.42 2.71 -19.81
CA ARG A 436 -25.36 2.71 -20.85
C ARG A 436 -24.65 4.06 -21.01
N SER A 437 -25.31 5.15 -20.62
CA SER A 437 -24.68 6.47 -20.58
C SER A 437 -23.53 6.58 -19.58
N ILE A 438 -23.36 5.62 -18.69
CA ILE A 438 -22.26 5.54 -17.71
C ILE A 438 -21.06 4.75 -18.25
N ASP A 439 -21.22 4.04 -19.37
CA ASP A 439 -20.09 3.34 -19.99
C ASP A 439 -18.99 4.32 -20.41
N ARG A 440 -17.74 3.89 -20.32
CA ARG A 440 -16.60 4.68 -20.81
C ARG A 440 -16.80 5.02 -22.30
N MET A 441 -16.24 6.15 -22.69
CA MET A 441 -16.23 6.59 -24.07
C MET A 441 -14.79 6.65 -24.58
N ASN A 442 -14.56 6.12 -25.77
CA ASN A 442 -13.31 6.27 -26.50
C ASN A 442 -13.16 7.68 -27.09
N ARG A 443 -11.96 8.03 -27.55
CA ARG A 443 -11.67 9.32 -28.18
C ARG A 443 -12.50 9.59 -29.44
N ASP A 444 -12.88 8.56 -30.15
CA ASP A 444 -13.74 8.64 -31.36
C ASP A 444 -15.25 8.80 -31.06
N GLY A 445 -15.62 8.85 -29.79
CA GLY A 445 -17.00 8.96 -29.34
C GLY A 445 -17.76 7.63 -29.22
N SER A 446 -17.13 6.51 -29.54
CA SER A 446 -17.71 5.19 -29.31
C SER A 446 -17.74 4.81 -27.84
N ARG A 447 -18.81 4.12 -27.41
CA ARG A 447 -18.84 3.56 -26.03
C ARG A 447 -18.00 2.30 -25.95
N VAL A 448 -17.24 2.18 -24.84
CA VAL A 448 -16.52 0.95 -24.53
C VAL A 448 -17.52 -0.04 -23.94
N GLU A 449 -17.79 -1.08 -24.71
CA GLU A 449 -18.77 -2.09 -24.31
C GLU A 449 -18.37 -2.76 -22.99
N MET A 450 -19.36 -2.96 -22.11
CA MET A 450 -19.19 -3.62 -20.82
C MET A 450 -18.16 -2.97 -19.89
N SER A 451 -17.94 -1.66 -19.99
CA SER A 451 -16.95 -0.96 -19.18
C SER A 451 -17.50 0.35 -18.60
N LEU A 452 -17.86 0.31 -17.33
CA LEU A 452 -18.35 1.48 -16.61
C LEU A 452 -17.23 2.50 -16.35
N CYS A 453 -17.57 3.78 -16.42
CA CYS A 453 -16.67 4.86 -16.00
C CYS A 453 -16.77 5.11 -14.49
N GLY A 454 -15.87 4.52 -13.71
CA GLY A 454 -15.85 4.67 -12.25
C GLY A 454 -15.61 6.10 -11.75
N ALA A 455 -15.05 6.98 -12.59
CA ALA A 455 -14.88 8.40 -12.30
C ALA A 455 -16.09 9.26 -12.64
N SER A 456 -17.07 8.73 -13.35
CA SER A 456 -18.22 9.53 -13.80
C SER A 456 -19.12 9.95 -12.64
N ARG A 457 -19.56 11.20 -12.67
CA ARG A 457 -20.48 11.73 -11.67
C ARG A 457 -21.79 10.93 -11.60
N PRO A 458 -22.44 10.56 -12.70
CA PRO A 458 -23.64 9.71 -12.65
C PRO A 458 -23.41 8.37 -11.97
N TYR A 459 -22.28 7.70 -12.24
CA TYR A 459 -21.93 6.44 -11.56
C TYR A 459 -21.79 6.63 -10.05
N ILE A 460 -21.04 7.64 -9.63
CA ILE A 460 -20.81 7.92 -8.21
C ILE A 460 -22.10 8.27 -7.49
N GLU A 461 -22.97 9.09 -8.09
CA GLU A 461 -24.24 9.50 -7.49
C GLU A 461 -25.22 8.31 -7.36
N GLU A 462 -25.31 7.46 -8.37
CA GLU A 462 -26.17 6.28 -8.35
C GLU A 462 -25.63 5.21 -7.36
N THR A 463 -24.33 4.93 -7.41
CA THR A 463 -23.70 3.98 -6.48
C THR A 463 -23.83 4.45 -5.04
N ARG A 464 -23.62 5.75 -4.78
CA ARG A 464 -23.87 6.34 -3.46
C ARG A 464 -25.29 6.10 -2.98
N ALA A 465 -26.28 6.40 -3.82
CA ALA A 465 -27.68 6.23 -3.45
C ALA A 465 -28.02 4.78 -3.07
N ARG A 466 -27.48 3.81 -3.82
CA ARG A 466 -27.66 2.37 -3.53
C ARG A 466 -26.99 1.96 -2.22
N LEU A 467 -25.74 2.40 -1.98
CA LEU A 467 -25.01 2.11 -0.74
C LEU A 467 -25.70 2.77 0.48
N GLU A 468 -26.25 3.97 0.34
CA GLU A 468 -27.02 4.63 1.40
C GLU A 468 -28.28 3.84 1.79
N VAL A 469 -28.93 3.19 0.81
CA VAL A 469 -30.06 2.27 1.09
C VAL A 469 -29.59 1.10 1.92
N LEU A 470 -28.50 0.45 1.51
CA LEU A 470 -27.95 -0.69 2.22
C LEU A 470 -27.51 -0.32 3.65
N ALA A 471 -26.84 0.83 3.82
CA ALA A 471 -26.43 1.32 5.13
C ALA A 471 -27.64 1.62 6.07
N ARG A 472 -28.67 2.29 5.53
CA ARG A 472 -29.91 2.59 6.24
C ARG A 472 -30.62 1.30 6.67
N ASP A 473 -30.64 0.29 5.80
CA ASP A 473 -31.37 -0.97 6.01
C ASP A 473 -30.57 -1.99 6.84
N GLY A 474 -29.34 -1.67 7.25
CA GLY A 474 -28.66 -2.39 8.32
C GLY A 474 -27.25 -2.89 8.04
N ALA A 475 -26.68 -2.66 6.86
CA ALA A 475 -25.26 -2.96 6.63
C ALA A 475 -24.35 -2.10 7.55
N ARG A 476 -23.25 -2.69 8.03
CA ARG A 476 -22.28 -2.05 8.92
C ARG A 476 -20.86 -2.07 8.38
N PHE A 477 -20.65 -2.74 7.26
CA PHE A 477 -19.36 -2.81 6.59
C PHE A 477 -19.57 -2.93 5.08
N PHE A 478 -18.80 -2.17 4.32
CA PHE A 478 -18.68 -2.32 2.88
C PHE A 478 -17.23 -2.56 2.50
N MET A 479 -17.00 -3.60 1.72
CA MET A 479 -15.72 -3.85 1.08
C MET A 479 -15.80 -3.40 -0.38
N PHE A 480 -15.11 -2.33 -0.72
CA PHE A 480 -15.00 -1.85 -2.08
C PHE A 480 -13.89 -2.61 -2.79
N ASP A 481 -14.30 -3.61 -3.53
CA ASP A 481 -13.43 -4.38 -4.40
C ASP A 481 -13.44 -3.82 -5.84
N SER A 482 -12.49 -4.23 -6.66
CA SER A 482 -12.33 -3.79 -8.05
C SER A 482 -12.40 -2.27 -8.21
N THR A 483 -11.61 -1.62 -7.38
CA THR A 483 -11.42 -0.17 -7.38
C THR A 483 -10.34 0.26 -8.36
N ASN A 484 -9.73 -0.67 -9.07
CA ASN A 484 -8.69 -0.44 -10.05
C ASN A 484 -9.16 0.41 -11.22
N TYR A 485 -8.23 1.19 -11.76
CA TYR A 485 -8.46 1.99 -12.94
C TYR A 485 -8.58 1.11 -14.20
N ASN A 486 -9.66 1.23 -14.91
CA ASN A 486 -9.98 0.40 -16.08
C ASN A 486 -9.83 1.14 -17.42
N GLY A 487 -9.15 2.29 -17.43
CA GLY A 487 -8.83 3.06 -18.62
C GLY A 487 -9.53 4.41 -18.71
N GLU A 488 -9.13 5.18 -19.69
CA GLU A 488 -9.61 6.54 -19.93
C GLU A 488 -11.06 6.62 -20.31
N CYS A 489 -11.66 7.76 -20.06
CA CYS A 489 -12.99 8.09 -20.56
C CYS A 489 -13.01 9.49 -21.19
N TRP A 490 -13.47 9.56 -22.42
CA TRP A 490 -13.55 10.81 -23.20
C TRP A 490 -14.93 11.46 -23.19
N ASP A 491 -15.86 11.00 -22.34
CA ASP A 491 -17.19 11.56 -22.26
C ASP A 491 -17.24 12.85 -21.43
N PRO A 492 -17.49 14.03 -22.03
CA PRO A 492 -17.58 15.29 -21.31
C PRO A 492 -18.82 15.36 -20.39
N ALA A 493 -19.85 14.52 -20.65
CA ALA A 493 -21.04 14.48 -19.82
C ALA A 493 -20.83 13.80 -18.46
N HIS A 494 -19.72 13.10 -18.28
CA HIS A 494 -19.42 12.40 -17.05
C HIS A 494 -18.95 13.31 -15.89
N GLY A 495 -18.63 14.57 -16.17
CA GLY A 495 -18.28 15.57 -15.15
C GLY A 495 -16.90 15.40 -14.53
N HIS A 496 -16.04 14.62 -15.15
CA HIS A 496 -14.59 14.55 -14.89
C HIS A 496 -13.82 15.32 -15.99
N ARG A 497 -12.52 15.50 -15.81
CA ARG A 497 -11.62 16.00 -16.86
C ARG A 497 -11.68 15.06 -18.07
N VAL A 498 -11.49 15.60 -19.28
CA VAL A 498 -11.50 14.81 -20.51
C VAL A 498 -10.11 14.83 -21.16
N PRO A 499 -9.52 13.65 -21.34
CA PRO A 499 -9.95 12.35 -20.85
C PRO A 499 -9.81 12.26 -19.33
N SER A 500 -10.61 11.36 -18.71
CA SER A 500 -10.38 11.01 -17.31
C SER A 500 -9.13 10.18 -17.19
N GLY A 501 -8.29 10.53 -16.23
CA GLY A 501 -7.13 9.75 -15.87
C GLY A 501 -7.36 8.94 -14.59
N ARG A 502 -6.27 8.37 -14.13
CA ARG A 502 -6.25 7.57 -12.90
C ARG A 502 -6.50 8.41 -11.66
N GLU A 503 -5.97 9.64 -11.64
CA GLU A 503 -6.18 10.57 -10.52
C GLU A 503 -7.67 10.88 -10.31
N GLU A 504 -8.41 11.10 -11.39
CA GLU A 504 -9.85 11.33 -11.32
C GLU A 504 -10.59 10.10 -10.79
N HIS A 505 -10.18 8.91 -11.23
CA HIS A 505 -10.74 7.64 -10.77
C HIS A 505 -10.51 7.45 -9.26
N VAL A 506 -9.27 7.60 -8.79
CA VAL A 506 -8.92 7.50 -7.37
C VAL A 506 -9.68 8.55 -6.55
N SER A 507 -9.68 9.80 -7.01
CA SER A 507 -10.39 10.89 -6.33
C SER A 507 -11.91 10.63 -6.25
N ALA A 508 -12.51 10.05 -7.29
CA ALA A 508 -13.92 9.72 -7.31
C ALA A 508 -14.26 8.58 -6.33
N THR A 509 -13.44 7.54 -6.29
CA THR A 509 -13.60 6.41 -5.36
C THR A 509 -13.46 6.88 -3.90
N ASN A 510 -12.44 7.68 -3.62
CA ASN A 510 -12.23 8.28 -2.31
C ASN A 510 -13.40 9.20 -1.89
N ARG A 511 -13.91 9.96 -2.82
CA ARG A 511 -15.09 10.81 -2.59
C ARG A 511 -16.33 9.99 -2.26
N LEU A 512 -16.55 8.87 -2.95
CA LEU A 512 -17.65 7.95 -2.67
C LEU A 512 -17.55 7.41 -1.23
N ALA A 513 -16.41 6.86 -0.84
CA ALA A 513 -16.17 6.36 0.52
C ALA A 513 -16.44 7.44 1.57
N ARG A 514 -15.92 8.64 1.36
CA ARG A 514 -16.08 9.80 2.26
C ARG A 514 -17.54 10.22 2.39
N LEU A 515 -18.29 10.27 1.31
CA LEU A 515 -19.69 10.64 1.31
C LEU A 515 -20.55 9.65 2.11
N ILE A 516 -20.28 8.35 1.94
CA ILE A 516 -20.99 7.31 2.70
C ILE A 516 -20.62 7.39 4.18
N HIS A 517 -19.32 7.42 4.50
CA HIS A 517 -18.86 7.42 5.89
C HIS A 517 -19.29 8.67 6.65
N SER A 518 -19.33 9.84 6.01
CA SER A 518 -19.79 11.07 6.67
C SER A 518 -21.27 11.04 7.05
N ARG A 519 -22.08 10.32 6.29
CA ARG A 519 -23.53 10.18 6.57
C ARG A 519 -23.86 9.00 7.47
N TYR A 520 -23.06 7.95 7.39
CA TYR A 520 -23.18 6.72 8.17
C TYR A 520 -21.84 6.41 8.85
N PRO A 521 -21.46 7.15 9.90
CA PRO A 521 -20.15 7.00 10.52
C PRO A 521 -19.94 5.63 11.20
N ASP A 522 -21.03 4.92 11.49
CA ASP A 522 -21.00 3.56 12.03
C ASP A 522 -20.74 2.47 10.96
N VAL A 523 -20.73 2.84 9.67
CA VAL A 523 -20.42 1.94 8.58
C VAL A 523 -18.93 2.02 8.28
N LEU A 524 -18.23 0.94 8.50
CA LEU A 524 -16.83 0.81 8.10
C LEU A 524 -16.75 0.59 6.59
N ILE A 525 -15.76 1.17 5.96
CA ILE A 525 -15.49 1.02 4.54
C ILE A 525 -14.04 0.59 4.36
N GLU A 526 -13.85 -0.49 3.64
CA GLU A 526 -12.57 -0.97 3.21
C GLU A 526 -12.47 -0.90 1.69
N MET A 527 -11.30 -0.56 1.19
CA MET A 527 -11.04 -0.45 -0.25
C MET A 527 -9.94 -1.41 -0.64
N HIS A 528 -10.29 -2.38 -1.47
CA HIS A 528 -9.37 -3.30 -2.09
C HIS A 528 -8.84 -2.77 -3.42
N ASP A 529 -7.83 -3.41 -3.94
CA ASP A 529 -7.33 -3.25 -5.31
C ASP A 529 -6.94 -1.82 -5.70
N GLN A 530 -6.73 -0.96 -4.73
CA GLN A 530 -6.30 0.39 -5.02
C GLN A 530 -4.84 0.41 -5.43
N MET A 531 -4.63 0.71 -6.67
CA MET A 531 -3.30 0.83 -7.25
C MET A 531 -2.77 2.23 -7.12
N VAL A 532 -2.60 2.70 -5.92
CA VAL A 532 -2.04 4.02 -5.66
C VAL A 532 -0.76 3.91 -4.89
N GLY A 533 0.18 4.75 -5.22
CA GLY A 533 1.30 5.04 -4.35
C GLY A 533 0.82 5.93 -3.22
N GLY A 534 1.35 5.69 -2.04
CA GLY A 534 1.10 6.58 -0.91
C GLY A 534 -0.29 6.43 -0.28
N SER A 535 -0.60 7.35 0.49
CA SER A 535 -1.54 7.35 1.59
C SER A 535 -2.83 8.08 1.25
N ASN A 536 -3.51 7.66 0.22
CA ASN A 536 -4.70 8.36 -0.27
C ASN A 536 -5.96 8.14 0.56
N PHE A 537 -5.99 7.19 1.50
CA PHE A 537 -7.21 6.68 2.10
C PHE A 537 -7.31 6.89 3.60
N HIS A 538 -6.72 7.95 4.13
CA HIS A 538 -6.70 8.24 5.57
C HIS A 538 -8.07 8.39 6.22
N TYR A 539 -9.12 8.57 5.45
CA TYR A 539 -10.50 8.65 5.94
C TYR A 539 -11.30 7.35 5.74
N VAL A 540 -10.67 6.34 5.17
CA VAL A 540 -11.21 4.98 5.13
C VAL A 540 -10.58 4.20 6.28
N PRO A 541 -11.33 3.86 7.32
CA PRO A 541 -10.75 3.43 8.59
C PRO A 541 -10.09 2.08 8.56
N ALA A 542 -10.50 1.21 7.64
CA ALA A 542 -10.09 -0.18 7.65
C ALA A 542 -8.96 -0.51 6.70
N TYR A 543 -8.56 0.43 5.84
CA TYR A 543 -7.73 0.04 4.73
C TYR A 543 -6.82 1.15 4.23
N TYR A 544 -5.60 0.79 4.02
CA TYR A 544 -4.63 1.62 3.35
C TYR A 544 -4.49 1.18 1.90
N GLY A 545 -4.80 2.07 0.98
CA GLY A 545 -4.67 1.80 -0.43
C GLY A 545 -3.21 1.55 -0.78
N HIS A 546 -2.94 0.33 -1.13
CA HIS A 546 -1.61 -0.12 -1.48
C HIS A 546 -1.52 -0.43 -2.95
N ARG A 547 -0.38 -0.18 -3.53
CA ARG A 547 -0.17 -0.58 -4.90
C ARG A 547 -0.09 -2.09 -4.96
N HIS A 548 -0.84 -2.66 -5.86
CA HIS A 548 -0.75 -4.06 -6.16
C HIS A 548 -0.42 -4.27 -7.64
N GLY A 549 0.23 -5.34 -7.92
CA GLY A 549 0.36 -5.80 -9.26
C GLY A 549 -0.83 -6.68 -9.57
N LEU A 550 -1.13 -6.88 -10.80
CA LEU A 550 -2.03 -7.93 -11.17
C LEU A 550 -1.44 -9.25 -10.74
N ALA A 551 -2.24 -10.05 -10.09
CA ALA A 551 -2.03 -11.47 -10.03
C ALA A 551 -2.08 -11.96 -11.48
N GLY A 552 -1.05 -11.62 -12.20
CA GLY A 552 -0.92 -11.99 -13.58
C GLY A 552 -0.73 -13.47 -13.65
N GLU A 553 -0.30 -13.83 -14.72
CA GLU A 553 0.15 -15.15 -15.10
C GLU A 553 1.14 -15.73 -14.09
N GLU A 554 1.15 -17.02 -14.02
CA GLU A 554 2.01 -17.87 -13.23
C GLU A 554 3.23 -17.23 -12.58
N GLY A 555 3.14 -16.98 -11.29
CA GLY A 555 4.24 -16.47 -10.48
C GLY A 555 4.57 -14.98 -10.66
N ALA A 556 3.81 -14.23 -11.44
CA ALA A 556 3.97 -12.79 -11.57
C ALA A 556 3.17 -12.06 -10.50
N ASN A 557 3.33 -12.43 -9.25
CA ASN A 557 2.72 -11.72 -8.16
C ASN A 557 3.53 -10.47 -7.86
N ALA A 558 2.87 -9.36 -7.78
CA ALA A 558 3.48 -8.16 -7.26
C ALA A 558 3.77 -8.34 -5.79
N PRO A 559 4.88 -7.87 -5.30
CA PRO A 559 5.06 -7.69 -3.88
C PRO A 559 4.12 -6.58 -3.38
N GLY A 560 3.77 -6.64 -2.13
CA GLY A 560 2.89 -5.69 -1.51
C GLY A 560 1.46 -6.19 -1.44
N PHE A 561 0.51 -5.30 -1.57
CA PHE A 561 -0.86 -5.56 -1.20
C PHE A 561 -1.54 -6.66 -2.02
N ASP A 562 -1.29 -6.71 -3.32
CA ASP A 562 -1.89 -7.70 -4.21
C ASP A 562 -1.62 -9.15 -3.77
N GLU A 563 -0.46 -9.35 -3.17
CA GLU A 563 -0.11 -10.65 -2.60
C GLU A 563 -0.75 -10.90 -1.25
N LEU A 564 -1.13 -9.83 -0.54
CA LEU A 564 -1.82 -9.92 0.74
C LEU A 564 -3.30 -10.13 0.55
N TRP A 565 -3.84 -9.64 -0.55
CA TRP A 565 -5.25 -9.77 -0.85
C TRP A 565 -5.60 -11.02 -1.59
N ALA A 566 -4.75 -11.61 -2.33
CA ALA A 566 -5.10 -12.68 -3.23
C ALA A 566 -5.90 -13.78 -2.54
N PHE A 567 -6.98 -14.19 -3.16
CA PHE A 567 -7.70 -15.39 -2.73
C PHE A 567 -6.79 -16.61 -2.71
N GLU A 568 -5.76 -16.62 -3.51
CA GLU A 568 -4.72 -17.62 -3.55
C GLU A 568 -3.95 -17.73 -2.25
N LEU A 569 -3.68 -16.61 -1.58
CA LEU A 569 -3.04 -16.60 -0.26
C LEU A 569 -3.88 -17.29 0.82
N TRP A 570 -5.19 -17.25 0.68
CA TRP A 570 -6.12 -17.70 1.71
C TRP A 570 -6.75 -19.04 1.42
N TRP A 571 -6.61 -19.53 0.21
CA TRP A 571 -7.05 -20.89 -0.16
C TRP A 571 -6.09 -21.96 0.34
N GLU A 572 -4.81 -21.66 0.46
CA GLU A 572 -3.78 -22.54 1.02
C GLU A 572 -2.95 -21.76 2.06
N PRO A 573 -3.58 -21.19 3.10
CA PRO A 573 -2.93 -20.20 3.98
C PRO A 573 -1.72 -20.77 4.70
N MET A 574 -1.71 -22.03 5.09
CA MET A 574 -0.53 -22.67 5.67
C MET A 574 0.61 -22.78 4.70
N GLN A 575 0.34 -23.18 3.46
CA GLN A 575 1.36 -23.28 2.43
C GLN A 575 1.97 -21.90 2.10
N ASP A 576 1.13 -20.89 2.01
CA ASP A 576 1.57 -19.52 1.75
C ASP A 576 2.42 -18.97 2.90
N LEU A 577 2.06 -19.28 4.15
CA LEU A 577 2.85 -18.87 5.30
C LEU A 577 4.21 -19.60 5.35
N ILE A 578 4.21 -20.92 5.19
CA ILE A 578 5.43 -21.75 5.21
C ILE A 578 6.36 -21.39 4.05
N SER A 579 5.83 -21.04 2.88
CA SER A 579 6.62 -20.57 1.74
C SER A 579 7.15 -19.15 1.91
N GLY A 580 6.69 -18.43 2.94
CA GLY A 580 7.10 -17.07 3.24
C GLY A 580 6.27 -15.97 2.54
N HIS A 581 5.26 -16.31 1.74
CA HIS A 581 4.42 -15.31 1.07
C HIS A 581 3.70 -14.43 2.09
N SER A 582 3.02 -15.02 3.06
CA SER A 582 2.25 -14.28 4.06
C SER A 582 3.10 -13.49 5.06
N ILE A 583 4.43 -13.64 5.04
CA ILE A 583 5.33 -12.79 5.84
C ILE A 583 5.25 -11.32 5.38
N ALA A 584 4.78 -11.04 4.18
CA ALA A 584 4.47 -9.69 3.73
C ALA A 584 3.53 -8.94 4.69
N LEU A 585 2.60 -9.63 5.35
CA LEU A 585 1.70 -9.05 6.37
C LEU A 585 2.46 -8.46 7.57
N TYR A 586 3.51 -9.12 8.01
CA TYR A 586 4.39 -8.60 9.06
C TYR A 586 5.01 -7.27 8.66
N TYR A 587 5.60 -7.20 7.47
CA TYR A 587 6.23 -5.97 6.97
C TYR A 587 5.22 -4.87 6.69
N TYR A 588 4.00 -5.23 6.25
CA TYR A 588 2.91 -4.27 6.13
C TYR A 588 2.57 -3.62 7.47
N ASN A 589 2.46 -4.41 8.55
CA ASN A 589 2.22 -3.87 9.89
C ASN A 589 3.36 -3.03 10.44
N LEU A 590 4.61 -3.39 10.15
CA LEU A 590 5.76 -2.56 10.52
C LEU A 590 5.66 -1.18 9.87
N ALA A 591 5.33 -1.14 8.56
CA ALA A 591 5.31 0.09 7.79
C ALA A 591 4.09 0.96 8.09
N TYR A 592 2.90 0.37 8.13
CA TYR A 592 1.67 1.14 8.15
C TYR A 592 0.90 1.04 9.47
N SER A 593 0.89 -0.15 10.08
CA SER A 593 0.11 -0.42 11.30
C SER A 593 -1.37 -0.02 11.21
N LEU A 594 -1.90 -0.04 9.99
CA LEU A 594 -3.28 0.32 9.68
C LEU A 594 -4.16 -0.92 9.66
N PRO A 595 -5.47 -0.74 9.83
CA PRO A 595 -6.41 -1.84 9.66
C PRO A 595 -6.27 -2.46 8.27
N LEU A 596 -6.19 -3.76 8.24
CA LEU A 596 -6.26 -4.56 7.04
C LEU A 596 -7.27 -5.67 7.31
N TYR A 597 -8.31 -5.75 6.48
CA TYR A 597 -9.26 -6.85 6.50
C TYR A 597 -8.76 -7.97 5.59
N LEU A 598 -8.65 -9.13 6.16
CA LEU A 598 -8.42 -10.34 5.39
C LEU A 598 -9.24 -11.47 6.00
N HIS A 599 -9.68 -12.37 5.15
CA HIS A 599 -10.39 -13.58 5.58
C HIS A 599 -9.64 -14.83 5.13
N SER A 600 -9.67 -15.86 5.95
CA SER A 600 -8.92 -17.10 5.74
C SER A 600 -9.83 -18.31 5.71
N ASP A 601 -9.46 -19.29 4.89
CA ASP A 601 -10.10 -20.61 4.86
C ASP A 601 -9.59 -21.47 6.01
N MET A 602 -10.38 -21.59 7.08
CA MET A 602 -10.00 -22.40 8.24
C MET A 602 -9.98 -23.90 7.97
N ARG A 603 -10.58 -24.36 6.85
CA ARG A 603 -10.51 -25.78 6.46
C ARG A 603 -9.07 -26.20 6.10
N LYS A 604 -8.17 -25.23 5.92
CA LYS A 604 -6.77 -25.41 5.54
C LYS A 604 -5.77 -25.09 6.64
N ASP A 605 -6.25 -24.81 7.84
CA ASP A 605 -5.42 -24.61 9.02
C ASP A 605 -5.19 -25.92 9.77
N ASN A 606 -4.36 -25.91 10.78
CA ASN A 606 -4.03 -27.07 11.61
C ASN A 606 -4.58 -26.96 13.04
N ALA A 607 -4.43 -28.03 13.84
CA ALA A 607 -4.87 -28.07 15.22
C ALA A 607 -4.10 -27.11 16.16
N GLN A 608 -2.97 -26.56 15.70
CA GLN A 608 -2.22 -25.51 16.40
C GLN A 608 -2.74 -24.11 16.07
N CYS A 609 -3.74 -24.00 15.20
CA CYS A 609 -4.33 -22.72 14.75
C CYS A 609 -3.28 -21.72 14.24
N LEU A 610 -2.28 -22.21 13.49
CA LEU A 610 -1.13 -21.40 13.07
C LEU A 610 -1.57 -20.22 12.21
N THR A 611 -2.37 -20.46 11.18
CA THR A 611 -2.80 -19.39 10.27
C THR A 611 -3.80 -18.45 10.92
N PHE A 612 -4.69 -18.99 11.77
CA PHE A 612 -5.57 -18.16 12.59
C PHE A 612 -4.78 -17.11 13.37
N TRP A 613 -3.77 -17.53 14.14
CA TRP A 613 -3.00 -16.61 14.98
C TRP A 613 -2.09 -15.69 14.18
N TRP A 614 -1.59 -16.15 13.03
CA TRP A 614 -0.83 -15.30 12.13
C TRP A 614 -1.65 -14.11 11.65
N ILE A 615 -2.87 -14.37 11.15
CA ILE A 615 -3.77 -13.33 10.67
C ILE A 615 -4.27 -12.46 11.82
N ALA A 616 -4.66 -13.05 12.95
CA ALA A 616 -5.04 -12.31 14.14
C ALA A 616 -3.94 -11.34 14.62
N SER A 617 -2.68 -11.74 14.44
CA SER A 617 -1.52 -10.93 14.81
C SER A 617 -1.13 -9.88 13.75
N THR A 618 -1.51 -10.07 12.50
CA THR A 618 -1.07 -9.19 11.41
C THR A 618 -2.20 -8.35 10.79
N CYS A 619 -3.45 -8.67 11.07
CA CYS A 619 -4.61 -7.96 10.56
C CYS A 619 -5.45 -7.40 11.70
N ARG A 620 -5.72 -6.11 11.68
CA ARG A 620 -6.56 -5.49 12.71
C ARG A 620 -8.05 -5.79 12.54
N HIS A 621 -8.45 -6.18 11.34
CA HIS A 621 -9.81 -6.56 11.01
C HIS A 621 -9.83 -8.01 10.55
N LEU A 622 -10.29 -8.88 11.43
CA LEU A 622 -10.18 -10.33 11.30
C LEU A 622 -11.38 -10.92 10.60
N GLY A 623 -11.16 -11.76 9.60
CA GLY A 623 -12.17 -12.53 8.90
C GLY A 623 -11.81 -14.00 8.76
N PHE A 624 -12.79 -14.85 8.81
CA PHE A 624 -12.68 -16.29 8.59
C PHE A 624 -13.88 -16.82 7.84
N GLY A 625 -13.74 -18.05 7.36
CA GLY A 625 -14.83 -18.89 6.92
C GLY A 625 -14.35 -20.32 6.75
N GLY A 626 -15.28 -21.21 6.46
CA GLY A 626 -15.00 -22.62 6.28
C GLY A 626 -15.05 -23.42 7.57
N THR A 627 -15.92 -24.40 7.60
CA THR A 627 -16.04 -25.35 8.71
C THR A 627 -15.04 -26.48 8.54
N HIS A 628 -14.15 -26.69 9.52
CA HIS A 628 -13.16 -27.75 9.43
C HIS A 628 -13.80 -29.13 9.57
N ALA A 629 -13.40 -30.07 8.71
CA ALA A 629 -13.95 -31.43 8.69
C ALA A 629 -13.59 -32.25 9.93
N ASP A 630 -12.42 -31.98 10.54
CA ASP A 630 -12.01 -32.60 11.80
C ASP A 630 -12.60 -31.80 12.98
N PRO A 631 -13.47 -32.42 13.81
CA PRO A 631 -14.07 -31.74 14.94
C PRO A 631 -13.08 -31.30 16.03
N GLN A 632 -11.89 -31.91 16.11
CA GLN A 632 -10.87 -31.51 17.08
C GLN A 632 -10.22 -30.21 16.64
N VAL A 633 -9.92 -30.05 15.34
CA VAL A 633 -9.40 -28.81 14.77
C VAL A 633 -10.45 -27.71 14.84
N GLN A 634 -11.72 -28.03 14.51
CA GLN A 634 -12.83 -27.08 14.65
C GLN A 634 -12.95 -26.54 16.09
N LYS A 635 -12.83 -27.43 17.07
CA LYS A 635 -12.86 -27.05 18.50
C LYS A 635 -11.64 -26.19 18.88
N ALA A 636 -10.45 -26.52 18.37
CA ALA A 636 -9.25 -25.71 18.60
C ALA A 636 -9.43 -24.27 18.07
N HIS A 637 -10.04 -24.09 16.90
CA HIS A 637 -10.36 -22.76 16.36
C HIS A 637 -11.38 -22.00 17.24
N GLN A 638 -12.40 -22.68 17.78
CA GLN A 638 -13.34 -22.05 18.71
C GLN A 638 -12.66 -21.58 20.00
N GLU A 639 -11.72 -22.37 20.54
CA GLU A 639 -10.92 -22.01 21.71
C GLU A 639 -9.94 -20.87 21.40
N ALA A 640 -9.33 -20.85 20.19
CA ALA A 640 -8.49 -19.79 19.71
C ALA A 640 -9.29 -18.48 19.56
N MET A 641 -10.50 -18.56 18.98
CA MET A 641 -11.39 -17.42 18.86
C MET A 641 -11.79 -16.87 20.24
N ALA A 642 -12.16 -17.71 21.18
CA ALA A 642 -12.49 -17.27 22.55
C ALA A 642 -11.30 -16.55 23.21
N THR A 643 -10.07 -17.03 22.98
CA THR A 643 -8.85 -16.38 23.45
C THR A 643 -8.61 -15.05 22.76
N TYR A 644 -8.79 -15.00 21.43
CA TYR A 644 -8.70 -13.76 20.66
C TYR A 644 -9.70 -12.73 21.15
N ARG A 645 -10.98 -13.10 21.33
CA ARG A 645 -12.03 -12.19 21.83
C ARG A 645 -11.67 -11.56 23.18
N ARG A 646 -11.02 -12.32 24.06
CA ARG A 646 -10.52 -11.79 25.35
C ARG A 646 -9.38 -10.79 25.19
N LEU A 647 -8.60 -10.91 24.13
CA LEU A 647 -7.40 -10.12 23.86
C LEU A 647 -7.55 -9.15 22.68
N GLU A 648 -8.72 -9.05 22.09
CA GLU A 648 -8.94 -8.36 20.81
C GLU A 648 -8.50 -6.88 20.80
N THR A 649 -8.56 -6.20 21.95
CA THR A 649 -8.10 -4.81 22.07
C THR A 649 -6.63 -4.67 21.71
N PHE A 650 -5.79 -5.66 22.09
CA PHE A 650 -4.38 -5.68 21.73
C PHE A 650 -4.18 -5.77 20.22
N PHE A 651 -4.95 -6.60 19.55
CA PHE A 651 -4.83 -6.85 18.12
C PHE A 651 -5.51 -5.76 17.28
N LYS A 652 -6.73 -5.36 17.64
CA LYS A 652 -7.52 -4.37 16.89
C LYS A 652 -6.98 -2.94 17.04
N ALA A 653 -6.63 -2.52 18.26
CA ALA A 653 -6.29 -1.14 18.60
C ALA A 653 -4.88 -0.95 19.18
N GLY A 654 -4.17 -2.01 19.49
CA GLY A 654 -2.82 -1.95 20.07
C GLY A 654 -1.75 -1.47 19.09
N THR A 655 -0.62 -1.06 19.63
CA THR A 655 0.56 -0.72 18.81
C THR A 655 1.34 -1.99 18.48
N PHE A 656 1.57 -2.23 17.21
CA PHE A 656 2.35 -3.37 16.71
C PHE A 656 3.84 -3.07 16.72
N TYR A 657 4.63 -3.99 17.27
CA TYR A 657 6.08 -4.03 17.16
C TYR A 657 6.51 -5.42 16.71
N GLY A 658 7.46 -5.47 15.78
CA GLY A 658 8.12 -6.71 15.38
C GLY A 658 9.49 -6.80 16.02
N LEU A 659 9.73 -7.84 16.83
CA LEU A 659 11.08 -8.13 17.30
C LEU A 659 11.87 -8.90 16.25
N ASP A 660 11.20 -9.78 15.55
CA ASP A 660 11.60 -10.42 14.30
C ASP A 660 10.32 -10.92 13.57
N GLU A 661 10.48 -11.50 12.38
CA GLU A 661 9.35 -12.00 11.57
C GLU A 661 8.44 -13.02 12.29
N MET A 662 8.99 -13.71 13.30
CA MET A 662 8.28 -14.73 14.05
C MET A 662 7.90 -14.30 15.47
N VAL A 663 8.17 -13.06 15.87
CA VAL A 663 7.87 -12.54 17.23
C VAL A 663 7.21 -11.17 17.13
N HIS A 664 5.90 -11.18 17.27
CA HIS A 664 5.04 -10.02 17.17
C HIS A 664 4.61 -9.53 18.54
N VAL A 665 4.73 -8.25 18.82
CA VAL A 665 4.32 -7.64 20.09
C VAL A 665 3.20 -6.66 19.83
N HIS A 666 2.11 -6.81 20.57
CA HIS A 666 0.97 -5.89 20.56
C HIS A 666 0.86 -5.21 21.92
N VAL A 667 1.12 -3.93 21.97
CA VAL A 667 1.03 -3.13 23.20
C VAL A 667 -0.36 -2.57 23.32
N HIS A 668 -0.98 -2.74 24.49
CA HIS A 668 -2.32 -2.22 24.75
C HIS A 668 -2.39 -0.69 24.58
N PRO A 669 -3.45 -0.12 23.99
CA PRO A 669 -3.50 1.31 23.70
C PRO A 669 -3.55 2.21 24.94
N THR A 670 -3.98 1.70 26.08
CA THR A 670 -4.19 2.50 27.31
C THR A 670 -3.63 1.86 28.58
N GLU A 671 -3.41 0.55 28.59
CA GLU A 671 -2.88 -0.17 29.76
C GLU A 671 -1.39 -0.48 29.60
N PRO A 672 -0.60 -0.52 30.68
CA PRO A 672 0.79 -0.95 30.62
C PRO A 672 0.87 -2.50 30.48
N ALA A 673 0.45 -2.97 29.35
CA ALA A 673 0.34 -4.39 29.05
C ALA A 673 0.68 -4.66 27.57
N ALA A 674 1.17 -5.87 27.29
CA ALA A 674 1.44 -6.34 25.94
C ALA A 674 1.08 -7.82 25.80
N VAL A 675 0.80 -8.20 24.57
CA VAL A 675 0.68 -9.59 24.14
C VAL A 675 1.78 -9.87 23.11
N ILE A 676 2.49 -10.97 23.28
CA ILE A 676 3.54 -11.40 22.36
C ILE A 676 3.06 -12.69 21.71
N ASN A 677 3.03 -12.69 20.39
CA ASN A 677 2.71 -13.86 19.60
C ASN A 677 3.99 -14.38 18.94
N CYS A 678 4.38 -15.62 19.27
CA CYS A 678 5.58 -16.27 18.76
C CYS A 678 5.19 -17.40 17.83
N PHE A 679 5.79 -17.43 16.63
CA PHE A 679 5.45 -18.38 15.58
C PHE A 679 6.59 -19.35 15.30
N ASN A 680 6.22 -20.54 14.87
CA ASN A 680 7.15 -21.56 14.40
C ASN A 680 6.65 -22.17 13.09
N LEU A 681 7.42 -21.98 12.02
CA LEU A 681 7.13 -22.53 10.69
C LEU A 681 7.93 -23.80 10.38
N GLU A 682 8.58 -24.38 11.38
CA GLU A 682 9.34 -25.61 11.23
C GLU A 682 8.53 -26.85 11.63
N ASP A 683 8.91 -27.99 11.13
CA ASP A 683 8.27 -29.29 11.37
C ASP A 683 8.57 -29.90 12.76
N HIS A 684 9.34 -29.21 13.59
CA HIS A 684 9.71 -29.61 14.94
C HIS A 684 9.49 -28.49 15.94
N GLN A 685 9.38 -28.83 17.21
CA GLN A 685 9.28 -27.86 18.30
C GLN A 685 10.56 -27.04 18.40
N VAL A 686 10.43 -25.73 18.57
CA VAL A 686 11.57 -24.82 18.77
C VAL A 686 11.52 -24.14 20.13
N LYS A 687 12.69 -23.86 20.71
CA LYS A 687 12.83 -22.98 21.87
C LYS A 687 13.35 -21.63 21.42
N ARG A 688 12.68 -20.58 21.88
CA ARG A 688 13.13 -19.21 21.61
C ARG A 688 13.47 -18.48 22.90
N ARG A 689 14.55 -17.70 22.82
CA ARG A 689 14.93 -16.71 23.82
C ARG A 689 14.65 -15.33 23.25
N ILE A 690 13.81 -14.56 23.93
CA ILE A 690 13.34 -13.25 23.51
C ILE A 690 13.80 -12.20 24.51
N GLU A 691 14.42 -11.15 24.03
CA GLU A 691 14.78 -9.99 24.84
C GLU A 691 13.68 -8.93 24.72
N LEU A 692 12.96 -8.72 25.81
CA LEU A 692 11.91 -7.70 25.89
C LEU A 692 12.44 -6.47 26.61
N LYS A 693 12.49 -5.33 25.91
CA LYS A 693 12.85 -4.01 26.45
C LYS A 693 11.60 -3.16 26.60
N PRO A 694 10.96 -3.08 27.77
CA PRO A 694 9.70 -2.36 27.95
C PRO A 694 9.73 -0.93 27.42
N ARG A 695 10.83 -0.19 27.69
CA ARG A 695 10.99 1.19 27.24
C ARG A 695 10.92 1.36 25.72
N LYS A 696 11.46 0.41 24.94
CA LYS A 696 11.39 0.46 23.47
C LYS A 696 9.98 0.24 22.91
N LEU A 697 9.12 -0.36 23.73
CA LEU A 697 7.73 -0.63 23.41
C LEU A 697 6.77 0.42 23.98
N GLY A 698 7.28 1.52 24.52
CA GLY A 698 6.44 2.52 25.19
C GLY A 698 5.84 2.06 26.52
N LEU A 699 6.29 0.93 27.05
CA LEU A 699 5.92 0.46 28.38
C LEU A 699 6.81 1.11 29.46
N GLU A 700 6.29 1.20 30.68
CA GLU A 700 7.06 1.77 31.78
C GLU A 700 8.37 1.00 32.02
N PRO A 701 9.53 1.68 32.12
CA PRO A 701 10.82 1.01 32.23
C PRO A 701 11.02 0.25 33.56
N ARG A 702 10.34 0.67 34.61
CA ARG A 702 10.48 0.15 35.98
C ARG A 702 9.11 -0.22 36.52
N GLY A 703 8.78 -1.46 36.43
CA GLY A 703 7.65 -2.06 37.13
C GLY A 703 7.82 -3.57 37.12
N PRO A 704 7.41 -4.26 38.17
CA PRO A 704 7.30 -5.70 38.05
C PRO A 704 6.22 -6.01 37.03
N TYR A 705 6.59 -6.77 36.01
CA TYR A 705 5.63 -7.33 35.07
C TYR A 705 5.35 -8.78 35.42
N GLN A 706 4.09 -9.16 35.47
CA GLN A 706 3.68 -10.55 35.45
C GLN A 706 3.70 -11.03 34.00
N ILE A 707 4.39 -12.14 33.77
CA ILE A 707 4.53 -12.75 32.46
C ILE A 707 3.91 -14.16 32.54
N ARG A 708 2.96 -14.42 31.64
CA ARG A 708 2.32 -15.71 31.49
C ARG A 708 2.59 -16.27 30.10
N GLY A 709 2.77 -17.57 29.97
CA GLY A 709 3.06 -18.23 28.70
C GLY A 709 4.55 -18.38 28.36
N ALA A 710 5.44 -17.89 29.22
CA ALA A 710 6.88 -18.08 29.07
C ALA A 710 7.56 -18.15 30.45
N THR A 711 8.73 -18.77 30.52
CA THR A 711 9.66 -18.58 31.64
C THR A 711 10.32 -17.23 31.49
N ALA A 712 10.33 -16.41 32.52
CA ALA A 712 10.85 -15.05 32.48
C ALA A 712 11.78 -14.74 33.63
N HIS A 713 12.85 -14.04 33.37
CA HIS A 713 13.71 -13.43 34.39
C HIS A 713 14.09 -12.01 33.98
N GLN A 714 14.24 -11.14 34.97
CA GLN A 714 14.60 -9.75 34.75
C GLN A 714 16.10 -9.56 34.79
N GLU A 715 16.66 -8.89 33.82
CA GLU A 715 18.08 -8.50 33.77
C GLU A 715 18.16 -6.96 33.59
N GLY A 716 18.30 -6.24 34.67
CA GLY A 716 18.33 -4.77 34.62
C GLY A 716 17.00 -4.16 34.17
N ASP A 717 17.00 -3.47 33.02
CA ASP A 717 15.84 -2.82 32.41
C ASP A 717 15.11 -3.68 31.35
N ARG A 718 15.54 -4.93 31.21
CA ARG A 718 15.01 -5.88 30.24
C ARG A 718 14.51 -7.17 30.89
N TYR A 719 13.63 -7.87 30.19
CA TYR A 719 13.20 -9.22 30.52
C TYR A 719 13.71 -10.19 29.47
N ILE A 720 14.23 -11.31 29.93
CA ILE A 720 14.56 -12.44 29.06
C ILE A 720 13.42 -13.45 29.19
N LEU A 721 12.78 -13.76 28.07
CA LEU A 721 11.69 -14.71 28.00
C LEU A 721 12.17 -15.96 27.28
N GLU A 722 11.86 -17.12 27.84
CA GLU A 722 12.09 -18.42 27.20
C GLU A 722 10.74 -19.09 26.95
N VAL A 723 10.50 -19.44 25.71
CA VAL A 723 9.22 -20.01 25.25
C VAL A 723 9.47 -21.21 24.34
N GLU A 724 8.69 -22.26 24.53
CA GLU A 724 8.62 -23.39 23.61
C GLU A 724 7.44 -23.21 22.66
N ILE A 725 7.70 -23.36 21.37
CA ILE A 725 6.70 -23.17 20.31
C ILE A 725 6.55 -24.51 19.57
N PRO A 726 5.34 -25.06 19.51
CA PRO A 726 5.13 -26.36 18.85
C PRO A 726 5.46 -26.28 17.36
N SER A 727 5.67 -27.43 16.73
CA SER A 727 5.82 -27.58 15.30
C SER A 727 4.61 -26.97 14.58
N TYR A 728 4.86 -26.18 13.52
CA TYR A 728 3.83 -25.47 12.76
C TYR A 728 2.77 -24.83 13.65
N GLY A 729 3.22 -24.09 14.66
CA GLY A 729 2.33 -23.55 15.66
C GLY A 729 2.73 -22.19 16.19
N HIS A 730 2.08 -21.79 17.25
CA HIS A 730 2.31 -20.53 17.92
C HIS A 730 2.38 -20.71 19.44
N SER A 731 2.88 -19.67 20.12
CA SER A 731 2.78 -19.52 21.57
C SER A 731 2.46 -18.07 21.91
N LEU A 732 1.53 -17.89 22.83
CA LEU A 732 1.06 -16.58 23.27
C LEU A 732 1.62 -16.25 24.65
N ILE A 733 2.19 -15.06 24.79
CA ILE A 733 2.75 -14.57 26.06
C ILE A 733 1.99 -13.29 26.43
N GLU A 734 1.42 -13.26 27.62
CA GLU A 734 0.81 -12.06 28.18
C GLU A 734 1.75 -11.38 29.16
N VAL A 735 1.97 -10.09 28.97
CA VAL A 735 2.81 -9.21 29.80
C VAL A 735 1.92 -8.15 30.40
N ARG A 736 1.77 -8.13 31.71
CA ARG A 736 0.94 -7.15 32.42
C ARG A 736 1.71 -6.55 33.59
N LYS A 737 1.49 -5.28 33.85
CA LYS A 737 2.05 -4.66 35.05
C LYS A 737 1.51 -5.38 36.29
N ALA A 738 2.40 -5.76 37.24
CA ALA A 738 2.03 -6.46 38.47
C ALA A 738 1.25 -5.59 39.44
#